data_2fcfea73315b475eaaf460b40d47753c
#
_entry.id   2fcfea73315b475eaaf460b40d47753c
#
_cell.length_a   1.000
_cell.length_b   1.000
_cell.length_c   1.000
_cell.angle_alpha   90.00
_cell.angle_beta   90.00
_cell.angle_gamma   90.00
#
_symmetry.space_group_name_H-M   'P 1'
#
loop_
_entity.id
_entity.type
_entity.pdbx_description
1 polymer ?
#
loop_
_entity_poly.entity_id
_entity_poly.type
_entity_poly.pdbx_seq_one_letter_code
_entity_poly.pdbx_strand_id
1 'polypeptide(L)'
;MFTKNLILAASLSAILFSNSANAVIGPIKITLNPTEISSNYFNGDDVSAPFASEIYTLDDIKNSKSNNIYDFLTQNTSLSLAPSSGNKFSQKISARGYGLTIGSHNLVVTLNGRRLNSISTDGPAINTININDVEKIEITKGSGSVVYGDSAMAGAIHIYTKKNFDTKVSTTFGNYGLVQTSASFGISQEKIDLNMSIDNLKHGGYSVADPQGNKDKGEETKSNINARYVTDGGTEFELNYDLNDSENRYPNWLTQAQFNANSAQNSTGRVYTVSDRESDTLTYKVKRQLTDNITLLRSSSILNKETIVKSYNSSAITTYGNPSKYQYDYYNTDYILSYENGNLKIDSGYTSLDGSRTFPVASAYVPANTTSKKNIGFFSQLQYNQNDSIYTIGARNETVEYKYKPVSGTQKNAKHNLEAFDVGFNTRLNPSTNVFTNFNQAFQAPLIDRFFTYNGGFNGFMSPSTSKTINVGLNYLTEKSKTKVTLYRSNVNNEMFYNSATYNNTNLDESHKQGLELQNLFAVSPKWSTNVNYAYTKAIIDKESDNSLMNGKTNPMTSKHNITASVIYSFSDKTKMTLTQKYRSSAFAEEDYTNTATQKQKAYNSTDFNFSFRPNEDLEFNFDVENIFENSYGTWLRADVIYPGNFTRNINASLSYKF
;
A
#
# COMPACT_ATOMS: atom_id res chain seq x y z
N MET A 1 4.03 12.09 29.38
CA MET A 1 3.08 12.23 28.27
C MET A 1 2.48 10.88 27.82
N PHE A 2 3.23 9.80 27.91
CA PHE A 2 2.79 8.43 27.60
C PHE A 2 1.62 7.93 28.47
N THR A 3 1.66 8.24 29.75
CA THR A 3 0.66 7.78 30.74
C THR A 3 -0.71 8.46 30.61
N LYS A 4 -0.78 9.72 30.17
CA LYS A 4 -2.07 10.44 30.08
C LYS A 4 -2.91 10.01 28.89
N ASN A 5 -2.31 9.68 27.75
CA ASN A 5 -3.08 9.33 26.53
C ASN A 5 -3.46 7.85 26.49
N LEU A 6 -2.65 6.96 27.09
CA LEU A 6 -3.06 5.55 27.31
C LEU A 6 -4.16 5.42 28.35
N ILE A 7 -4.13 6.28 29.38
CA ILE A 7 -5.17 6.37 30.41
C ILE A 7 -6.46 6.92 29.82
N LEU A 8 -6.43 7.81 28.80
CA LEU A 8 -7.64 8.27 28.13
C LEU A 8 -8.29 7.16 27.29
N ALA A 9 -7.50 6.35 26.58
CA ALA A 9 -8.03 5.18 25.86
C ALA A 9 -8.54 4.08 26.81
N ALA A 10 -7.82 3.84 27.91
CA ALA A 10 -8.25 2.91 28.96
C ALA A 10 -9.40 3.46 29.82
N SER A 11 -9.45 4.77 30.08
CA SER A 11 -10.53 5.41 30.82
C SER A 11 -11.80 5.61 29.99
N LEU A 12 -11.70 5.82 28.67
CA LEU A 12 -12.89 5.73 27.78
C LEU A 12 -13.47 4.31 27.78
N SER A 13 -12.64 3.28 27.81
CA SER A 13 -13.09 1.88 27.96
C SER A 13 -13.79 1.64 29.30
N ALA A 14 -13.35 2.28 30.39
CA ALA A 14 -13.92 2.10 31.73
C ALA A 14 -15.21 2.90 31.97
N ILE A 15 -15.36 4.08 31.36
CA ILE A 15 -16.56 4.94 31.52
C ILE A 15 -17.78 4.38 30.75
N LEU A 16 -17.55 3.58 29.70
CA LEU A 16 -18.62 3.00 28.88
C LEU A 16 -19.25 1.72 29.49
N PHE A 17 -18.72 1.19 30.58
CA PHE A 17 -19.23 -0.04 31.23
C PHE A 17 -20.30 0.20 32.30
N SER A 18 -20.74 1.42 32.59
CA SER A 18 -21.57 1.70 33.79
C SER A 18 -23.05 2.01 33.54
N ASN A 19 -23.62 1.81 32.33
CA ASN A 19 -25.07 1.98 32.15
C ASN A 19 -25.68 0.89 31.26
N SER A 20 -26.25 -0.14 31.90
CA SER A 20 -27.10 -1.15 31.25
C SER A 20 -28.53 -0.62 31.18
N ALA A 21 -28.92 -0.02 30.08
CA ALA A 21 -30.33 0.17 29.76
C ALA A 21 -30.82 -1.03 28.92
N ASN A 22 -31.67 -1.86 29.48
CA ASN A 22 -32.30 -2.99 28.79
C ASN A 22 -33.27 -2.50 27.71
N ALA A 23 -32.83 -2.48 26.46
CA ALA A 23 -33.74 -2.49 25.32
C ALA A 23 -33.64 -3.87 24.67
N VAL A 24 -34.73 -4.60 24.64
CA VAL A 24 -34.85 -5.91 23.98
C VAL A 24 -34.89 -5.66 22.48
N ILE A 25 -33.71 -5.64 21.85
CA ILE A 25 -33.55 -5.81 20.39
C ILE A 25 -32.83 -7.15 20.24
N GLY A 26 -33.30 -8.02 19.36
CA GLY A 26 -32.69 -9.34 19.12
C GLY A 26 -31.18 -9.24 18.92
N PRO A 27 -30.39 -10.25 19.28
CA PRO A 27 -28.95 -10.16 19.32
C PRO A 27 -28.39 -10.00 17.92
N ILE A 28 -27.68 -8.89 17.67
CA ILE A 28 -26.76 -8.78 16.54
C ILE A 28 -25.66 -9.81 16.79
N LYS A 29 -25.66 -10.90 16.03
CA LYS A 29 -24.65 -11.95 16.17
C LYS A 29 -23.42 -11.56 15.35
N ILE A 30 -22.40 -10.98 15.98
CA ILE A 30 -21.09 -10.82 15.35
C ILE A 30 -20.42 -12.19 15.41
N THR A 31 -20.33 -12.87 14.27
CA THR A 31 -19.61 -14.16 14.15
C THR A 31 -18.34 -13.91 13.37
N LEU A 32 -17.18 -14.19 13.97
CA LEU A 32 -15.88 -14.08 13.32
C LEU A 32 -15.56 -15.42 12.66
N ASN A 33 -15.44 -15.40 11.33
CA ASN A 33 -15.14 -16.58 10.52
C ASN A 33 -13.74 -16.50 9.94
N PRO A 34 -13.13 -17.67 9.59
CA PRO A 34 -11.96 -17.69 8.70
C PRO A 34 -12.31 -17.01 7.37
N THR A 35 -11.32 -16.38 6.74
CA THR A 35 -11.50 -15.69 5.46
C THR A 35 -10.60 -16.33 4.42
N GLU A 36 -11.17 -16.74 3.29
CA GLU A 36 -10.42 -17.35 2.19
C GLU A 36 -9.33 -16.41 1.65
N ILE A 37 -8.14 -16.98 1.47
CA ILE A 37 -7.00 -16.30 0.83
C ILE A 37 -7.03 -16.55 -0.67
N SER A 38 -6.88 -15.49 -1.46
CA SER A 38 -6.75 -15.56 -2.92
C SER A 38 -5.33 -15.27 -3.40
N SER A 39 -4.51 -14.68 -2.54
CA SER A 39 -3.11 -14.35 -2.86
C SER A 39 -2.17 -15.55 -2.76
N ASN A 40 -0.98 -15.42 -3.35
CA ASN A 40 0.08 -16.43 -3.32
C ASN A 40 -0.34 -17.81 -3.87
N TYR A 41 -1.43 -17.90 -4.64
CA TYR A 41 -2.02 -19.17 -5.09
C TYR A 41 -2.27 -20.18 -3.96
N PHE A 42 -2.42 -19.68 -2.72
CA PHE A 42 -2.71 -20.48 -1.57
C PHE A 42 -4.18 -20.96 -1.61
N ASN A 43 -4.40 -22.23 -1.27
CA ASN A 43 -5.74 -22.80 -1.13
C ASN A 43 -6.03 -23.04 0.35
N GLY A 44 -6.83 -22.16 0.95
CA GLY A 44 -7.17 -22.19 2.36
C GLY A 44 -7.60 -20.83 2.89
N ASP A 45 -7.73 -20.75 4.19
CA ASP A 45 -8.15 -19.53 4.87
C ASP A 45 -6.96 -18.84 5.60
N ASP A 46 -7.21 -17.66 6.10
CA ASP A 46 -6.21 -16.80 6.75
C ASP A 46 -5.76 -17.29 8.13
N VAL A 47 -6.42 -18.29 8.70
CA VAL A 47 -6.03 -18.94 9.96
C VAL A 47 -5.08 -20.10 9.68
N SER A 48 -5.31 -20.82 8.59
CA SER A 48 -4.52 -21.97 8.15
C SER A 48 -3.32 -21.61 7.28
N ALA A 49 -3.16 -20.35 6.86
CA ALA A 49 -2.04 -19.91 6.03
C ALA A 49 -0.68 -20.14 6.73
N PRO A 50 0.33 -20.68 6.03
CA PRO A 50 1.68 -20.88 6.57
C PRO A 50 2.56 -19.63 6.45
N PHE A 51 1.96 -18.44 6.44
CA PHE A 51 2.63 -17.13 6.37
C PHE A 51 1.81 -16.04 7.07
N ALA A 52 2.47 -14.94 7.43
CA ALA A 52 1.81 -13.78 8.03
C ALA A 52 0.90 -13.08 7.03
N SER A 53 -0.37 -12.88 7.39
CA SER A 53 -1.37 -12.24 6.54
C SER A 53 -2.34 -11.38 7.32
N GLU A 54 -2.77 -10.25 6.72
CA GLU A 54 -3.93 -9.46 7.14
C GLU A 54 -4.95 -9.49 6.00
N ILE A 55 -6.21 -9.77 6.29
CA ILE A 55 -7.28 -9.81 5.30
C ILE A 55 -8.40 -8.89 5.72
N TYR A 56 -8.84 -8.05 4.81
CA TYR A 56 -9.92 -7.11 4.98
C TYR A 56 -11.00 -7.39 3.92
N THR A 57 -12.19 -7.71 4.41
CA THR A 57 -13.36 -8.05 3.58
C THR A 57 -14.08 -6.79 3.11
N LEU A 58 -15.07 -6.97 2.24
CA LEU A 58 -15.96 -5.90 1.80
C LEU A 58 -16.63 -5.18 3.00
N ASP A 59 -17.00 -5.93 4.04
CA ASP A 59 -17.61 -5.34 5.23
C ASP A 59 -16.61 -4.51 6.04
N ASP A 60 -15.35 -4.94 6.15
CA ASP A 60 -14.29 -4.16 6.78
C ASP A 60 -14.06 -2.85 6.02
N ILE A 61 -13.99 -2.91 4.68
CA ILE A 61 -13.81 -1.75 3.80
C ILE A 61 -15.01 -0.79 3.92
N LYS A 62 -16.23 -1.32 3.85
CA LYS A 62 -17.45 -0.53 4.02
C LYS A 62 -17.57 0.09 5.41
N ASN A 63 -17.13 -0.60 6.46
CA ASN A 63 -17.20 -0.11 7.84
C ASN A 63 -16.14 0.94 8.15
N SER A 64 -14.99 0.94 7.46
CA SER A 64 -13.93 1.93 7.64
C SER A 64 -14.29 3.32 7.14
N LYS A 65 -15.23 3.39 6.15
CA LYS A 65 -15.66 4.64 5.51
C LYS A 65 -14.55 5.49 4.91
N SER A 66 -13.47 4.83 4.55
CA SER A 66 -12.33 5.49 3.90
C SER A 66 -12.70 6.00 2.51
N ASN A 67 -12.24 7.19 2.15
CA ASN A 67 -12.52 7.81 0.86
C ASN A 67 -11.65 7.25 -0.27
N ASN A 68 -10.52 6.64 0.08
CA ASN A 68 -9.60 6.01 -0.85
C ASN A 68 -8.82 4.88 -0.14
N ILE A 69 -8.05 4.12 -0.92
CA ILE A 69 -7.29 2.97 -0.41
C ILE A 69 -6.17 3.40 0.56
N TYR A 70 -5.52 4.53 0.36
CA TYR A 70 -4.48 4.99 1.28
C TYR A 70 -5.05 5.30 2.66
N ASP A 71 -6.22 5.95 2.73
CA ASP A 71 -6.92 6.22 3.99
C ASP A 71 -7.30 4.91 4.68
N PHE A 72 -7.82 3.94 3.91
CA PHE A 72 -8.12 2.60 4.41
C PHE A 72 -6.88 1.93 5.03
N LEU A 73 -5.77 1.86 4.30
CA LEU A 73 -4.54 1.25 4.77
C LEU A 73 -3.99 1.95 6.02
N THR A 74 -4.09 3.29 6.07
CA THR A 74 -3.61 4.08 7.22
C THR A 74 -4.44 3.84 8.48
N GLN A 75 -5.75 3.63 8.33
CA GLN A 75 -6.69 3.51 9.45
C GLN A 75 -6.84 2.08 9.96
N ASN A 76 -6.61 1.08 9.11
CA ASN A 76 -7.00 -0.30 9.42
C ASN A 76 -5.84 -1.29 9.47
N THR A 77 -4.63 -0.91 9.04
CA THR A 77 -3.51 -1.84 8.93
C THR A 77 -2.33 -1.47 9.83
N SER A 78 -1.39 -2.39 9.97
CA SER A 78 -0.11 -2.15 10.65
C SER A 78 0.95 -1.47 9.76
N LEU A 79 0.63 -1.16 8.50
CA LEU A 79 1.52 -0.48 7.56
C LEU A 79 1.82 0.96 8.00
N SER A 80 2.98 1.46 7.63
CA SER A 80 3.35 2.85 7.81
C SER A 80 3.13 3.62 6.52
N LEU A 81 2.26 4.63 6.54
CA LEU A 81 2.01 5.50 5.39
C LEU A 81 2.35 6.95 5.72
N ALA A 82 2.81 7.69 4.72
CA ALA A 82 3.01 9.14 4.80
C ALA A 82 2.72 9.80 3.46
N PRO A 83 2.05 10.97 3.44
CA PRO A 83 1.84 11.75 2.24
C PRO A 83 3.16 12.07 1.53
N SER A 84 3.24 11.80 0.24
CA SER A 84 4.39 12.17 -0.57
C SER A 84 4.39 13.68 -0.81
N SER A 85 5.47 14.36 -0.45
CA SER A 85 5.60 15.81 -0.61
C SER A 85 4.44 16.62 0.00
N GLY A 86 3.81 16.10 1.07
CA GLY A 86 2.68 16.74 1.73
C GLY A 86 1.32 16.56 1.04
N ASN A 87 1.24 15.78 -0.03
CA ASN A 87 0.01 15.56 -0.79
C ASN A 87 -0.65 14.22 -0.43
N LYS A 88 -1.97 14.22 -0.16
CA LYS A 88 -2.72 13.00 0.20
C LYS A 88 -3.01 12.07 -0.98
N PHE A 89 -2.95 12.54 -2.22
CA PHE A 89 -3.21 11.74 -3.42
C PHE A 89 -2.10 10.74 -3.74
N SER A 90 -0.89 10.98 -3.25
CA SER A 90 0.22 10.04 -3.38
C SER A 90 0.85 9.82 -2.02
N GLN A 91 0.94 8.58 -1.58
CA GLN A 91 1.53 8.25 -0.29
C GLN A 91 2.64 7.22 -0.43
N LYS A 92 3.65 7.38 0.42
CA LYS A 92 4.69 6.38 0.61
C LYS A 92 4.18 5.32 1.58
N ILE A 93 4.45 4.05 1.29
CA ILE A 93 4.03 2.91 2.09
C ILE A 93 5.28 2.16 2.55
N SER A 94 5.29 1.74 3.81
CA SER A 94 6.36 0.93 4.36
C SER A 94 5.81 -0.14 5.28
N ALA A 95 6.49 -1.28 5.31
CA ALA A 95 6.30 -2.35 6.27
C ALA A 95 7.64 -2.77 6.87
N ARG A 96 7.62 -3.30 8.09
CA ARG A 96 8.74 -4.03 8.72
C ARG A 96 10.09 -3.29 8.74
N GLY A 97 10.10 -1.95 8.77
CA GLY A 97 11.32 -1.17 8.96
C GLY A 97 12.18 -0.91 7.73
N TYR A 98 11.62 -1.07 6.52
CA TYR A 98 12.30 -0.62 5.29
C TYR A 98 12.31 0.90 5.12
N GLY A 99 11.73 1.66 6.07
CA GLY A 99 11.63 3.12 6.03
C GLY A 99 10.64 3.62 4.98
N LEU A 100 10.21 4.88 5.09
CA LEU A 100 9.23 5.44 4.14
C LEU A 100 9.85 5.82 2.79
N THR A 101 11.16 6.08 2.73
CA THR A 101 11.84 6.49 1.49
C THR A 101 11.86 5.40 0.42
N ILE A 102 12.16 4.17 0.83
CA ILE A 102 12.32 3.02 -0.07
C ILE A 102 11.31 1.91 0.22
N GLY A 103 10.50 2.05 1.27
CA GLY A 103 9.57 1.01 1.72
C GLY A 103 8.59 0.55 0.66
N SER A 104 8.03 1.49 -0.12
CA SER A 104 7.12 1.18 -1.23
C SER A 104 7.74 0.30 -2.32
N HIS A 105 9.05 0.29 -2.43
CA HIS A 105 9.80 -0.49 -3.42
C HIS A 105 10.07 -1.92 -2.96
N ASN A 106 9.82 -2.21 -1.69
CA ASN A 106 9.96 -3.54 -1.09
C ASN A 106 8.61 -4.25 -0.88
N LEU A 107 7.52 -3.63 -1.34
CA LEU A 107 6.17 -4.17 -1.31
C LEU A 107 5.62 -4.28 -2.73
N VAL A 108 5.21 -5.46 -3.13
CA VAL A 108 4.44 -5.62 -4.37
C VAL A 108 2.99 -5.20 -4.10
N VAL A 109 2.40 -4.45 -5.03
CA VAL A 109 0.97 -4.15 -5.00
C VAL A 109 0.32 -4.69 -6.27
N THR A 110 -0.79 -5.41 -6.13
CA THR A 110 -1.53 -5.95 -7.27
C THR A 110 -3.00 -5.55 -7.22
N LEU A 111 -3.60 -5.36 -8.39
CA LEU A 111 -5.04 -5.23 -8.60
C LEU A 111 -5.53 -6.41 -9.43
N ASN A 112 -6.35 -7.29 -8.83
CA ASN A 112 -6.81 -8.53 -9.47
C ASN A 112 -5.65 -9.36 -10.07
N GLY A 113 -4.50 -9.41 -9.39
CA GLY A 113 -3.28 -10.07 -9.85
C GLY A 113 -2.38 -9.23 -10.77
N ARG A 114 -2.85 -8.16 -11.40
CA ARG A 114 -2.04 -7.23 -12.18
C ARG A 114 -1.16 -6.37 -11.27
N ARG A 115 0.14 -6.36 -11.53
CA ARG A 115 1.12 -5.57 -10.76
C ARG A 115 0.96 -4.06 -11.02
N LEU A 116 0.99 -3.25 -9.94
CA LEU A 116 0.88 -1.79 -9.98
C LEU A 116 2.21 -1.07 -9.72
N ASN A 117 3.28 -1.81 -9.39
CA ASN A 117 4.58 -1.21 -9.10
C ASN A 117 5.23 -0.64 -10.36
N SER A 118 5.83 0.55 -10.21
CA SER A 118 6.61 1.20 -11.25
C SER A 118 8.04 0.62 -11.33
N ILE A 119 8.69 0.73 -12.49
CA ILE A 119 10.15 0.50 -12.64
C ILE A 119 10.98 1.67 -12.10
N SER A 120 10.36 2.83 -11.83
CA SER A 120 10.94 4.05 -11.29
C SER A 120 10.64 4.20 -9.80
N THR A 121 11.15 5.27 -9.19
CA THR A 121 10.90 5.58 -7.77
C THR A 121 9.49 6.10 -7.48
N ASP A 122 8.62 6.20 -8.48
CA ASP A 122 7.19 6.41 -8.24
C ASP A 122 6.63 5.24 -7.41
N GLY A 123 5.82 5.54 -6.42
CA GLY A 123 5.12 4.51 -5.64
C GLY A 123 4.15 3.69 -6.51
N PRO A 124 3.64 2.55 -6.00
CA PRO A 124 2.58 1.81 -6.66
C PRO A 124 1.38 2.70 -6.94
N ALA A 125 0.75 2.53 -8.10
CA ALA A 125 -0.38 3.35 -8.56
C ALA A 125 -1.71 3.02 -7.82
N ILE A 126 -1.70 3.01 -6.49
CA ILE A 126 -2.87 2.68 -5.66
C ILE A 126 -3.97 3.73 -5.77
N ASN A 127 -3.59 5.00 -6.00
CA ASN A 127 -4.54 6.10 -6.19
C ASN A 127 -5.43 5.94 -7.42
N THR A 128 -5.06 5.08 -8.37
CA THR A 128 -5.86 4.82 -9.58
C THR A 128 -7.08 3.90 -9.32
N ILE A 129 -7.21 3.36 -8.12
CA ILE A 129 -8.26 2.41 -7.76
C ILE A 129 -9.40 3.15 -7.04
N ASN A 130 -10.63 2.97 -7.50
CA ASN A 130 -11.81 3.41 -6.77
C ASN A 130 -12.11 2.43 -5.61
N ILE A 131 -12.08 2.90 -4.37
CA ILE A 131 -12.32 2.07 -3.19
C ILE A 131 -13.73 1.45 -3.18
N ASN A 132 -14.71 2.11 -3.80
CA ASN A 132 -16.07 1.59 -3.91
C ASN A 132 -16.17 0.30 -4.76
N ASP A 133 -15.19 0.06 -5.64
CA ASP A 133 -15.13 -1.13 -6.49
C ASP A 133 -14.43 -2.30 -5.79
N VAL A 134 -13.78 -2.06 -4.64
CA VAL A 134 -12.99 -3.07 -3.94
C VAL A 134 -13.88 -4.01 -3.13
N GLU A 135 -13.62 -5.31 -3.26
CA GLU A 135 -14.25 -6.38 -2.48
C GLU A 135 -13.38 -6.84 -1.31
N LYS A 136 -12.06 -6.92 -1.54
CA LYS A 136 -11.13 -7.49 -0.56
C LYS A 136 -9.74 -6.90 -0.71
N ILE A 137 -9.06 -6.70 0.43
CA ILE A 137 -7.64 -6.34 0.49
C ILE A 137 -6.93 -7.42 1.32
N GLU A 138 -5.89 -8.02 0.75
CA GLU A 138 -5.03 -8.97 1.44
C GLU A 138 -3.61 -8.41 1.52
N ILE A 139 -2.99 -8.51 2.68
CA ILE A 139 -1.60 -8.09 2.91
C ILE A 139 -0.83 -9.31 3.38
N THR A 140 0.14 -9.77 2.59
CA THR A 140 1.09 -10.81 2.97
C THR A 140 2.41 -10.18 3.39
N LYS A 141 3.04 -10.68 4.44
CA LYS A 141 4.23 -10.05 5.02
C LYS A 141 5.41 -11.00 5.10
N GLY A 142 6.56 -10.57 4.57
CA GLY A 142 7.79 -11.34 4.59
C GLY A 142 7.69 -12.66 3.82
N SER A 143 6.81 -12.74 2.82
CA SER A 143 6.62 -13.84 1.88
C SER A 143 6.02 -13.26 0.59
N GLY A 144 6.15 -13.99 -0.52
CA GLY A 144 5.57 -13.60 -1.82
C GLY A 144 6.59 -13.45 -2.95
N SER A 145 7.89 -13.40 -2.67
CA SER A 145 8.89 -13.27 -3.74
C SER A 145 8.92 -14.47 -4.69
N VAL A 146 8.52 -15.66 -4.27
CA VAL A 146 8.39 -16.81 -5.17
C VAL A 146 7.35 -16.51 -6.24
N VAL A 147 6.16 -16.07 -5.85
CA VAL A 147 5.05 -15.81 -6.78
C VAL A 147 5.24 -14.50 -7.53
N TYR A 148 5.57 -13.41 -6.83
CA TYR A 148 5.54 -12.06 -7.39
C TYR A 148 6.92 -11.52 -7.81
N GLY A 149 8.01 -12.21 -7.44
CA GLY A 149 9.37 -11.86 -7.82
C GLY A 149 9.89 -10.58 -7.17
N ASP A 150 10.50 -9.76 -7.99
CA ASP A 150 11.11 -8.49 -7.61
C ASP A 150 10.20 -7.58 -6.77
N SER A 151 10.79 -6.91 -5.77
CA SER A 151 10.14 -5.95 -4.87
C SER A 151 9.23 -6.56 -3.79
N ALA A 152 9.21 -7.88 -3.59
CA ALA A 152 8.37 -8.52 -2.55
C ALA A 152 9.13 -8.83 -1.24
N MET A 153 10.23 -8.13 -0.92
CA MET A 153 11.03 -8.41 0.28
C MET A 153 10.28 -8.17 1.60
N ALA A 154 9.46 -7.12 1.67
CA ALA A 154 8.61 -6.84 2.83
C ALA A 154 7.26 -7.57 2.76
N GLY A 155 6.86 -8.03 1.58
CA GLY A 155 5.60 -8.70 1.31
C GLY A 155 4.84 -8.12 0.12
N ALA A 156 3.51 -8.29 0.14
CA ALA A 156 2.65 -7.81 -0.93
C ALA A 156 1.28 -7.32 -0.42
N ILE A 157 0.66 -6.42 -1.17
CA ILE A 157 -0.71 -5.93 -0.97
C ILE A 157 -1.52 -6.33 -2.20
N HIS A 158 -2.56 -7.11 -2.00
CA HIS A 158 -3.43 -7.58 -3.07
C HIS A 158 -4.80 -6.95 -2.92
N ILE A 159 -5.24 -6.27 -3.96
CA ILE A 159 -6.52 -5.60 -4.02
C ILE A 159 -7.38 -6.35 -5.03
N TYR A 160 -8.55 -6.77 -4.60
CA TYR A 160 -9.53 -7.48 -5.44
C TYR A 160 -10.77 -6.63 -5.57
N THR A 161 -11.24 -6.45 -6.80
CA THR A 161 -12.50 -5.77 -7.08
C THR A 161 -13.67 -6.73 -7.05
N LYS A 162 -14.85 -6.20 -6.82
CA LYS A 162 -16.11 -6.94 -6.91
C LYS A 162 -16.27 -7.56 -8.28
N LYS A 163 -16.80 -8.78 -8.33
CA LYS A 163 -17.17 -9.41 -9.61
C LYS A 163 -18.34 -8.71 -10.27
N ASN A 164 -19.31 -8.27 -9.47
CA ASN A 164 -20.49 -7.55 -9.94
C ASN A 164 -20.59 -6.23 -9.18
N PHE A 165 -20.69 -5.12 -9.90
CA PHE A 165 -20.88 -3.80 -9.31
C PHE A 165 -22.37 -3.58 -9.02
N ASP A 166 -22.65 -2.97 -7.88
CA ASP A 166 -23.97 -2.40 -7.63
C ASP A 166 -24.17 -1.21 -8.58
N THR A 167 -25.39 -1.05 -9.13
CA THR A 167 -25.77 0.22 -9.78
C THR A 167 -25.99 1.23 -8.68
N LYS A 168 -25.01 2.15 -8.52
CA LYS A 168 -24.91 3.04 -7.36
C LYS A 168 -24.35 4.39 -7.76
N VAL A 169 -24.85 5.44 -7.11
CA VAL A 169 -24.26 6.79 -7.12
C VAL A 169 -23.92 7.19 -5.70
N SER A 170 -22.75 7.82 -5.51
CA SER A 170 -22.35 8.37 -4.23
C SER A 170 -21.73 9.76 -4.40
N THR A 171 -21.98 10.66 -3.44
CA THR A 171 -21.36 11.98 -3.38
C THR A 171 -20.87 12.25 -1.98
N THR A 172 -19.63 12.73 -1.86
CA THR A 172 -19.02 13.16 -0.61
C THR A 172 -18.69 14.65 -0.71
N PHE A 173 -19.05 15.40 0.32
CA PHE A 173 -18.66 16.79 0.51
C PHE A 173 -17.82 16.91 1.76
N GLY A 174 -16.77 17.72 1.71
CA GLY A 174 -15.91 17.94 2.86
C GLY A 174 -15.43 19.39 2.96
N ASN A 175 -14.78 19.67 4.09
CA ASN A 175 -14.08 20.94 4.23
C ASN A 175 -12.91 21.02 3.24
N TYR A 176 -12.29 22.17 3.11
CA TYR A 176 -11.24 22.49 2.12
C TYR A 176 -11.67 22.28 0.66
N GLY A 177 -12.98 22.41 0.38
CA GLY A 177 -13.53 22.26 -0.96
C GLY A 177 -13.45 20.82 -1.50
N LEU A 178 -13.47 19.82 -0.62
CA LEU A 178 -13.56 18.42 -1.04
C LEU A 178 -14.92 18.14 -1.64
N VAL A 179 -14.94 17.62 -2.85
CA VAL A 179 -16.09 17.02 -3.53
C VAL A 179 -15.62 15.75 -4.22
N GLN A 180 -16.26 14.63 -3.88
CA GLN A 180 -16.05 13.37 -4.59
C GLN A 180 -17.39 12.84 -5.07
N THR A 181 -17.46 12.46 -6.33
CA THR A 181 -18.64 11.83 -6.92
C THR A 181 -18.24 10.54 -7.61
N SER A 182 -18.89 9.45 -7.23
CA SER A 182 -18.68 8.12 -7.82
C SER A 182 -20.01 7.61 -8.38
N ALA A 183 -19.95 6.97 -9.54
CA ALA A 183 -21.05 6.20 -10.10
C ALA A 183 -20.53 4.83 -10.52
N SER A 184 -21.32 3.79 -10.29
CA SER A 184 -21.04 2.44 -10.75
C SER A 184 -22.30 1.81 -11.35
N PHE A 185 -22.08 0.91 -12.29
CA PHE A 185 -23.11 0.17 -12.98
C PHE A 185 -22.63 -1.26 -13.20
N GLY A 186 -23.47 -2.25 -12.94
CA GLY A 186 -23.16 -3.64 -13.15
C GLY A 186 -24.34 -4.42 -13.72
N ILE A 187 -24.06 -5.28 -14.69
CA ILE A 187 -24.97 -6.31 -15.17
C ILE A 187 -24.27 -7.65 -15.01
N SER A 188 -24.97 -8.60 -14.40
CA SER A 188 -24.51 -9.99 -14.30
C SER A 188 -25.59 -10.92 -14.82
N GLN A 189 -25.20 -11.74 -15.77
CA GLN A 189 -26.00 -12.81 -16.32
C GLN A 189 -25.18 -14.10 -16.27
N GLU A 190 -25.81 -15.25 -16.55
CA GLU A 190 -25.18 -16.58 -16.41
C GLU A 190 -23.75 -16.66 -16.99
N LYS A 191 -23.52 -16.05 -18.16
CA LYS A 191 -22.24 -16.13 -18.88
C LYS A 191 -21.51 -14.81 -19.05
N ILE A 192 -22.16 -13.69 -18.71
CA ILE A 192 -21.65 -12.36 -19.02
C ILE A 192 -21.78 -11.48 -17.78
N ASP A 193 -20.66 -10.87 -17.37
CA ASP A 193 -20.65 -9.76 -16.43
C ASP A 193 -20.11 -8.53 -17.15
N LEU A 194 -20.76 -7.40 -16.97
CA LEU A 194 -20.30 -6.08 -17.43
C LEU A 194 -20.37 -5.12 -16.27
N ASN A 195 -19.25 -4.51 -15.94
CA ASN A 195 -19.12 -3.52 -14.88
C ASN A 195 -18.49 -2.24 -15.42
N MET A 196 -18.99 -1.10 -14.97
CA MET A 196 -18.47 0.22 -15.29
C MET A 196 -18.44 1.06 -14.02
N SER A 197 -17.39 1.85 -13.82
CA SER A 197 -17.35 2.84 -12.76
C SER A 197 -16.63 4.11 -13.18
N ILE A 198 -17.01 5.22 -12.56
CA ILE A 198 -16.31 6.49 -12.64
C ILE A 198 -16.25 7.10 -11.24
N ASP A 199 -15.09 7.67 -10.90
CA ASP A 199 -14.87 8.40 -9.65
C ASP A 199 -14.15 9.70 -9.97
N ASN A 200 -14.71 10.82 -9.57
CA ASN A 200 -14.09 12.13 -9.68
C ASN A 200 -13.94 12.74 -8.27
N LEU A 201 -12.70 13.03 -7.90
CA LEU A 201 -12.33 13.62 -6.62
C LEU A 201 -11.65 14.96 -6.86
N LYS A 202 -12.16 16.02 -6.20
CA LYS A 202 -11.58 17.36 -6.18
C LYS A 202 -11.41 17.85 -4.75
N HIS A 203 -10.32 18.55 -4.48
CA HIS A 203 -10.19 19.34 -3.25
C HIS A 203 -9.49 20.67 -3.52
N GLY A 204 -9.88 21.70 -2.77
CA GLY A 204 -9.40 23.07 -2.96
C GLY A 204 -8.05 23.36 -2.31
N GLY A 205 -7.50 22.45 -1.53
CA GLY A 205 -6.19 22.56 -0.87
C GLY A 205 -6.25 22.94 0.60
N TYR A 206 -5.27 22.46 1.35
CA TYR A 206 -5.12 22.61 2.79
C TYR A 206 -4.20 23.77 3.17
N SER A 207 -3.23 24.11 2.30
CA SER A 207 -2.26 25.17 2.57
C SER A 207 -2.87 26.55 2.43
N VAL A 208 -2.19 27.55 3.01
CA VAL A 208 -2.47 28.96 2.77
C VAL A 208 -2.26 29.26 1.28
N ALA A 209 -3.13 30.05 0.71
CA ALA A 209 -2.99 30.47 -0.69
C ALA A 209 -1.68 31.21 -0.93
N ASP A 210 -1.08 31.00 -2.10
CA ASP A 210 0.03 31.80 -2.58
C ASP A 210 -0.42 33.24 -2.92
N PRO A 211 0.47 34.18 -3.27
CA PRO A 211 0.10 35.54 -3.62
C PRO A 211 -0.86 35.68 -4.81
N GLN A 212 -1.03 34.63 -5.64
CA GLN A 212 -2.00 34.59 -6.74
C GLN A 212 -3.29 33.87 -6.37
N GLY A 213 -3.47 33.49 -5.10
CA GLY A 213 -4.66 32.82 -4.60
C GLY A 213 -4.69 31.31 -4.83
N ASN A 214 -3.58 30.69 -5.31
CA ASN A 214 -3.52 29.25 -5.53
C ASN A 214 -3.15 28.51 -4.25
N LYS A 215 -3.78 27.34 -4.05
CA LYS A 215 -3.49 26.39 -2.97
C LYS A 215 -2.96 25.07 -3.53
N ASP A 216 -2.59 24.16 -2.65
CA ASP A 216 -2.27 22.76 -2.92
C ASP A 216 -3.52 21.94 -3.27
N LYS A 217 -4.23 22.37 -4.31
CA LYS A 217 -5.44 21.70 -4.81
C LYS A 217 -5.10 20.42 -5.56
N GLY A 218 -6.06 19.52 -5.68
CA GLY A 218 -5.94 18.32 -6.50
C GLY A 218 -7.27 17.93 -7.12
N GLU A 219 -7.15 17.29 -8.28
CA GLU A 219 -8.27 16.68 -8.99
C GLU A 219 -7.81 15.33 -9.55
N GLU A 220 -8.64 14.30 -9.39
CA GLU A 220 -8.41 12.97 -9.95
C GLU A 220 -9.71 12.44 -10.55
N THR A 221 -9.64 11.90 -11.77
CA THR A 221 -10.73 11.15 -12.41
C THR A 221 -10.25 9.76 -12.72
N LYS A 222 -11.01 8.76 -12.29
CA LYS A 222 -10.76 7.33 -12.50
C LYS A 222 -11.97 6.75 -13.20
N SER A 223 -11.75 5.98 -14.25
CA SER A 223 -12.81 5.26 -14.96
C SER A 223 -12.36 3.83 -15.19
N ASN A 224 -13.26 2.90 -14.99
CA ASN A 224 -13.03 1.47 -15.21
C ASN A 224 -14.16 0.87 -16.02
N ILE A 225 -13.81 -0.01 -16.94
CA ILE A 225 -14.75 -0.90 -17.65
C ILE A 225 -14.19 -2.30 -17.53
N ASN A 226 -14.99 -3.22 -17.00
CA ASN A 226 -14.66 -4.63 -16.89
C ASN A 226 -15.74 -5.47 -17.56
N ALA A 227 -15.34 -6.38 -18.44
CA ALA A 227 -16.22 -7.33 -19.10
C ALA A 227 -15.67 -8.75 -18.89
N ARG A 228 -16.55 -9.66 -18.47
CA ARG A 228 -16.25 -11.07 -18.29
C ARG A 228 -17.23 -11.92 -19.10
N TYR A 229 -16.71 -12.94 -19.78
CA TYR A 229 -17.50 -13.90 -20.55
C TYR A 229 -17.05 -15.33 -20.28
N VAL A 230 -17.99 -16.22 -20.01
CA VAL A 230 -17.73 -17.65 -19.80
C VAL A 230 -18.39 -18.45 -20.94
N THR A 231 -17.59 -19.21 -21.66
CA THR A 231 -18.08 -20.08 -22.73
C THR A 231 -18.80 -21.34 -22.18
N ASP A 232 -19.56 -22.04 -23.02
CA ASP A 232 -20.15 -23.34 -22.66
C ASP A 232 -19.11 -24.38 -22.23
N GLY A 233 -17.89 -24.31 -22.76
CA GLY A 233 -16.77 -25.17 -22.41
C GLY A 233 -16.00 -24.71 -21.16
N GLY A 234 -16.54 -23.75 -20.36
CA GLY A 234 -15.94 -23.29 -19.10
C GLY A 234 -14.69 -22.42 -19.27
N THR A 235 -14.38 -21.96 -20.50
CA THR A 235 -13.28 -20.97 -20.67
C THR A 235 -13.80 -19.59 -20.30
N GLU A 236 -13.09 -18.93 -19.38
CA GLU A 236 -13.38 -17.58 -18.92
C GLU A 236 -12.46 -16.57 -19.61
N PHE A 237 -13.03 -15.52 -20.16
CA PHE A 237 -12.36 -14.35 -20.72
C PHE A 237 -12.69 -13.13 -19.87
N GLU A 238 -11.70 -12.35 -19.50
CA GLU A 238 -11.88 -11.08 -18.81
C GLU A 238 -11.12 -9.98 -19.57
N LEU A 239 -11.77 -8.86 -19.80
CA LEU A 239 -11.20 -7.65 -20.36
C LEU A 239 -11.43 -6.52 -19.38
N ASN A 240 -10.37 -5.82 -18.98
CA ASN A 240 -10.45 -4.66 -18.11
C ASN A 240 -9.74 -3.48 -18.75
N TYR A 241 -10.37 -2.30 -18.73
CA TYR A 241 -9.80 -1.05 -19.24
C TYR A 241 -9.93 0.04 -18.18
N ASP A 242 -8.78 0.54 -17.72
CA ASP A 242 -8.67 1.61 -16.72
C ASP A 242 -8.20 2.89 -17.40
N LEU A 243 -8.85 4.02 -17.13
CA LEU A 243 -8.45 5.37 -17.49
C LEU A 243 -8.29 6.21 -16.23
N ASN A 244 -7.16 6.90 -16.11
CA ASN A 244 -6.90 7.76 -14.97
C ASN A 244 -6.26 9.07 -15.42
N ASP A 245 -6.78 10.16 -14.90
CA ASP A 245 -6.29 11.52 -15.11
C ASP A 245 -6.20 12.23 -13.77
N SER A 246 -5.09 12.94 -13.50
CA SER A 246 -4.93 13.70 -12.28
C SER A 246 -4.03 14.92 -12.43
N GLU A 247 -4.48 16.05 -11.89
CA GLU A 247 -3.65 17.23 -11.63
C GLU A 247 -3.52 17.44 -10.13
N ASN A 248 -2.28 17.44 -9.62
CA ASN A 248 -2.01 17.62 -8.20
C ASN A 248 -0.95 18.70 -7.96
N ARG A 249 -1.21 19.59 -7.00
CA ARG A 249 -0.26 20.59 -6.52
C ARG A 249 0.29 20.18 -5.16
N TYR A 250 1.61 20.14 -5.04
CA TYR A 250 2.31 19.78 -3.81
C TYR A 250 2.86 21.03 -3.13
N PRO A 251 2.59 21.24 -1.83
CA PRO A 251 2.98 22.47 -1.12
C PRO A 251 4.50 22.59 -0.87
N ASN A 252 5.30 21.58 -1.26
CA ASN A 252 6.72 21.48 -0.96
C ASN A 252 7.03 21.42 0.56
N TRP A 253 8.27 21.58 0.93
CA TRP A 253 8.76 21.43 2.30
C TRP A 253 8.81 22.76 3.05
N LEU A 254 8.75 22.66 4.39
CA LEU A 254 8.94 23.76 5.33
C LEU A 254 10.15 23.49 6.21
N THR A 255 10.82 24.53 6.70
CA THR A 255 11.76 24.40 7.83
C THR A 255 10.99 24.10 9.11
N GLN A 256 11.69 23.57 10.14
CA GLN A 256 11.06 23.32 11.45
C GLN A 256 10.44 24.60 12.05
N ALA A 257 11.11 25.75 11.90
CA ALA A 257 10.60 27.03 12.38
C ALA A 257 9.32 27.46 11.66
N GLN A 258 9.29 27.32 10.34
CA GLN A 258 8.10 27.58 9.53
C GLN A 258 6.95 26.64 9.88
N PHE A 259 7.21 25.34 10.01
CA PHE A 259 6.21 24.35 10.38
C PHE A 259 5.61 24.63 11.78
N ASN A 260 6.45 25.02 12.75
CA ASN A 260 5.99 25.36 14.09
C ASN A 260 5.16 26.65 14.13
N ALA A 261 5.51 27.64 13.29
CA ALA A 261 4.78 28.90 13.20
C ALA A 261 3.40 28.73 12.53
N ASN A 262 3.38 28.01 11.42
CA ASN A 262 2.14 27.67 10.72
C ASN A 262 2.39 26.48 9.79
N SER A 263 1.89 25.30 10.16
CA SER A 263 2.06 24.07 9.37
C SER A 263 1.37 24.10 7.99
N ALA A 264 0.43 25.04 7.79
CA ALA A 264 -0.29 25.22 6.54
C ALA A 264 0.36 26.28 5.62
N GLN A 265 1.45 26.94 6.03
CA GLN A 265 2.08 27.97 5.18
C GLN A 265 2.77 27.38 3.94
N ASN A 266 2.96 28.21 2.93
CA ASN A 266 3.73 27.85 1.75
C ASN A 266 5.24 27.90 2.01
N SER A 267 5.99 27.08 1.27
CA SER A 267 7.46 27.12 1.25
C SER A 267 7.96 28.48 0.73
N THR A 268 9.07 28.97 1.29
CA THR A 268 9.69 30.23 0.86
C THR A 268 10.56 30.09 -0.39
N GLY A 269 11.03 28.88 -0.72
CA GLY A 269 11.91 28.64 -1.89
C GLY A 269 11.14 28.22 -3.16
N ARG A 270 10.32 27.19 -3.03
CA ARG A 270 9.37 26.75 -4.08
C ARG A 270 7.98 26.82 -3.50
N VAL A 271 7.06 27.51 -4.15
CA VAL A 271 5.69 27.67 -3.64
C VAL A 271 4.98 26.33 -3.73
N TYR A 272 5.03 25.70 -4.90
CA TYR A 272 4.43 24.37 -5.13
C TYR A 272 5.01 23.70 -6.38
N THR A 273 4.78 22.41 -6.47
CA THR A 273 5.04 21.61 -7.67
C THR A 273 3.70 21.11 -8.20
N VAL A 274 3.45 21.25 -9.49
CA VAL A 274 2.29 20.67 -10.17
C VAL A 274 2.73 19.39 -10.87
N SER A 275 1.97 18.32 -10.70
CA SER A 275 2.12 17.07 -11.42
C SER A 275 0.83 16.75 -12.16
N ASP A 276 0.89 16.78 -13.49
CA ASP A 276 -0.17 16.31 -14.37
C ASP A 276 0.16 14.87 -14.76
N ARG A 277 -0.79 13.97 -14.60
CA ARG A 277 -0.57 12.55 -14.86
C ARG A 277 -1.79 11.94 -15.56
N GLU A 278 -1.54 11.35 -16.71
CA GLU A 278 -2.51 10.60 -17.49
C GLU A 278 -2.02 9.15 -17.64
N SER A 279 -2.94 8.19 -17.53
CA SER A 279 -2.61 6.79 -17.81
C SER A 279 -3.83 6.01 -18.29
N ASP A 280 -3.56 5.08 -19.19
CA ASP A 280 -4.50 4.05 -19.62
C ASP A 280 -3.89 2.66 -19.43
N THR A 281 -4.74 1.69 -19.07
CA THR A 281 -4.32 0.30 -18.89
C THR A 281 -5.35 -0.65 -19.46
N LEU A 282 -4.94 -1.46 -20.41
CA LEU A 282 -5.72 -2.59 -20.92
C LEU A 282 -5.19 -3.88 -20.30
N THR A 283 -6.06 -4.66 -19.66
CA THR A 283 -5.74 -5.99 -19.13
C THR A 283 -6.68 -7.00 -19.74
N TYR A 284 -6.15 -8.13 -20.21
CA TYR A 284 -6.96 -9.26 -20.61
C TYR A 284 -6.48 -10.53 -19.91
N LYS A 285 -7.44 -11.38 -19.54
CA LYS A 285 -7.19 -12.68 -18.92
C LYS A 285 -7.97 -13.77 -19.63
N VAL A 286 -7.36 -14.94 -19.65
CA VAL A 286 -8.01 -16.17 -20.11
C VAL A 286 -7.73 -17.24 -19.06
N LYS A 287 -8.80 -17.80 -18.49
CA LYS A 287 -8.72 -18.94 -17.58
C LYS A 287 -9.45 -20.12 -18.19
N ARG A 288 -8.78 -21.25 -18.24
CA ARG A 288 -9.33 -22.48 -18.80
C ARG A 288 -8.96 -23.69 -17.97
N GLN A 289 -9.93 -24.50 -17.64
CA GLN A 289 -9.72 -25.83 -17.11
C GLN A 289 -9.37 -26.76 -18.26
N LEU A 290 -8.16 -27.31 -18.26
CA LEU A 290 -7.66 -28.20 -19.32
C LEU A 290 -8.04 -29.66 -19.06
N THR A 291 -8.05 -30.06 -17.78
CA THR A 291 -8.52 -31.36 -17.27
C THR A 291 -9.17 -31.14 -15.91
N ASP A 292 -9.75 -32.17 -15.31
CA ASP A 292 -10.35 -32.07 -13.96
C ASP A 292 -9.39 -31.50 -12.91
N ASN A 293 -8.08 -31.69 -13.10
CA ASN A 293 -7.05 -31.32 -12.15
C ASN A 293 -6.15 -30.19 -12.62
N ILE A 294 -6.24 -29.74 -13.88
CA ILE A 294 -5.29 -28.77 -14.46
C ILE A 294 -6.04 -27.53 -14.95
N THR A 295 -5.66 -26.39 -14.43
CA THR A 295 -6.15 -25.08 -14.88
C THR A 295 -4.99 -24.24 -15.44
N LEU A 296 -5.22 -23.60 -16.58
CA LEU A 296 -4.32 -22.62 -17.18
C LEU A 296 -4.92 -21.22 -17.03
N LEU A 297 -4.13 -20.29 -16.49
CA LEU A 297 -4.39 -18.87 -16.48
C LEU A 297 -3.35 -18.15 -17.32
N ARG A 298 -3.80 -17.32 -18.26
CA ARG A 298 -2.98 -16.28 -18.91
C ARG A 298 -3.51 -14.92 -18.52
N SER A 299 -2.63 -14.03 -18.07
CA SER A 299 -2.93 -12.63 -17.83
C SER A 299 -1.93 -11.76 -18.59
N SER A 300 -2.39 -10.72 -19.28
CA SER A 300 -1.50 -9.76 -19.92
C SER A 300 -2.07 -8.36 -19.78
N SER A 301 -1.18 -7.36 -19.57
CA SER A 301 -1.57 -5.96 -19.48
C SER A 301 -0.62 -5.06 -20.25
N ILE A 302 -1.19 -4.00 -20.82
CA ILE A 302 -0.50 -2.91 -21.49
C ILE A 302 -0.86 -1.64 -20.75
N LEU A 303 0.13 -0.92 -20.26
CA LEU A 303 -0.06 0.37 -19.59
C LEU A 303 0.77 1.44 -20.30
N ASN A 304 0.13 2.56 -20.64
CA ASN A 304 0.78 3.78 -21.07
C ASN A 304 0.56 4.84 -19.99
N LYS A 305 1.61 5.58 -19.64
CA LYS A 305 1.52 6.66 -18.66
C LYS A 305 2.37 7.85 -19.12
N GLU A 306 1.78 9.03 -19.04
CA GLU A 306 2.49 10.29 -19.17
C GLU A 306 2.46 11.05 -17.84
N THR A 307 3.56 11.67 -17.47
CA THR A 307 3.64 12.54 -16.28
C THR A 307 4.41 13.80 -16.65
N ILE A 308 3.81 14.96 -16.40
CA ILE A 308 4.44 16.27 -16.58
C ILE A 308 4.57 16.92 -15.20
N VAL A 309 5.79 17.26 -14.82
CA VAL A 309 6.10 17.91 -13.53
C VAL A 309 6.58 19.32 -13.77
N LYS A 310 5.90 20.30 -13.17
CA LYS A 310 6.23 21.73 -13.21
C LYS A 310 6.49 22.22 -11.79
N SER A 311 7.63 22.85 -11.54
CA SER A 311 7.92 23.51 -10.27
C SER A 311 7.85 25.02 -10.43
N TYR A 312 7.27 25.72 -9.45
CA TYR A 312 7.06 27.15 -9.46
C TYR A 312 7.90 27.84 -8.39
N ASN A 313 8.46 29.01 -8.76
CA ASN A 313 9.27 29.84 -7.86
C ASN A 313 8.34 30.72 -7.00
N SER A 314 8.68 30.87 -5.71
CA SER A 314 7.91 31.67 -4.75
C SER A 314 7.87 33.17 -5.03
N SER A 315 8.92 33.73 -5.64
CA SER A 315 9.05 35.20 -5.77
C SER A 315 8.38 35.80 -7.00
N ALA A 316 8.21 35.01 -8.06
CA ALA A 316 7.66 35.51 -9.33
C ALA A 316 6.52 34.64 -9.90
N ILE A 317 6.27 33.47 -9.31
CA ILE A 317 5.34 32.43 -9.77
C ILE A 317 5.57 32.06 -11.25
N THR A 318 6.80 32.16 -11.64
CA THR A 318 7.29 31.64 -12.90
C THR A 318 7.74 30.19 -12.71
N THR A 319 7.63 29.40 -13.76
CA THR A 319 8.14 28.02 -13.75
C THR A 319 9.63 28.00 -13.45
N TYR A 320 10.04 27.15 -12.51
CA TYR A 320 11.45 26.92 -12.20
C TYR A 320 12.00 25.88 -13.17
N GLY A 321 12.64 26.36 -14.23
CA GLY A 321 13.14 25.52 -15.32
C GLY A 321 12.03 25.03 -16.28
N ASN A 322 12.43 24.18 -17.20
CA ASN A 322 11.51 23.54 -18.13
C ASN A 322 10.69 22.45 -17.42
N PRO A 323 9.42 22.24 -17.80
CA PRO A 323 8.66 21.09 -17.33
C PRO A 323 9.38 19.78 -17.62
N SER A 324 9.41 18.88 -16.64
CA SER A 324 9.93 17.54 -16.83
C SER A 324 8.80 16.63 -17.33
N LYS A 325 8.99 16.06 -18.52
CA LYS A 325 8.03 15.13 -19.13
C LYS A 325 8.60 13.71 -19.06
N TYR A 326 7.78 12.77 -18.57
CA TYR A 326 8.11 11.36 -18.47
C TYR A 326 7.03 10.55 -19.18
N GLN A 327 7.43 9.67 -20.07
CA GLN A 327 6.55 8.73 -20.77
C GLN A 327 6.96 7.32 -20.37
N TYR A 328 5.98 6.51 -19.97
CA TYR A 328 6.18 5.14 -19.53
C TYR A 328 5.31 4.19 -20.33
N ASP A 329 5.91 3.10 -20.75
CA ASP A 329 5.25 1.98 -21.40
C ASP A 329 5.56 0.70 -20.62
N TYR A 330 4.52 -0.10 -20.29
CA TYR A 330 4.66 -1.37 -19.58
C TYR A 330 3.90 -2.47 -20.31
N TYR A 331 4.55 -3.62 -20.40
CA TYR A 331 3.97 -4.86 -20.91
C TYR A 331 4.18 -5.95 -19.87
N ASN A 332 3.10 -6.45 -19.27
CA ASN A 332 3.15 -7.56 -18.34
C ASN A 332 2.50 -8.78 -18.98
N THR A 333 3.05 -9.96 -18.75
CA THR A 333 2.46 -11.22 -19.18
C THR A 333 2.79 -12.31 -18.19
N ASP A 334 1.75 -13.00 -17.72
CA ASP A 334 1.85 -14.12 -16.80
C ASP A 334 1.14 -15.35 -17.42
N TYR A 335 1.77 -16.50 -17.30
CA TYR A 335 1.19 -17.81 -17.58
C TYR A 335 1.32 -18.66 -16.33
N ILE A 336 0.19 -19.15 -15.81
CA ILE A 336 0.16 -19.95 -14.59
C ILE A 336 -0.54 -21.26 -14.91
N LEU A 337 0.13 -22.35 -14.60
CA LEU A 337 -0.42 -23.70 -14.66
C LEU A 337 -0.62 -24.19 -13.24
N SER A 338 -1.87 -24.42 -12.86
CA SER A 338 -2.26 -24.95 -11.55
C SER A 338 -2.69 -26.40 -11.70
N TYR A 339 -2.05 -27.27 -10.92
CA TYR A 339 -2.45 -28.67 -10.75
C TYR A 339 -3.00 -28.86 -9.34
N GLU A 340 -4.19 -29.45 -9.22
CA GLU A 340 -4.82 -29.73 -7.93
C GLU A 340 -5.40 -31.14 -7.95
N ASN A 341 -5.01 -31.98 -6.99
CA ASN A 341 -5.50 -33.33 -6.81
C ASN A 341 -5.50 -33.71 -5.33
N GLY A 342 -6.67 -33.78 -4.73
CA GLY A 342 -6.84 -34.11 -3.33
C GLY A 342 -6.09 -33.13 -2.41
N ASN A 343 -5.07 -33.64 -1.74
CA ASN A 343 -4.29 -32.87 -0.77
C ASN A 343 -3.10 -32.10 -1.38
N LEU A 344 -2.85 -32.28 -2.67
CA LEU A 344 -1.71 -31.68 -3.37
C LEU A 344 -2.16 -30.60 -4.34
N LYS A 345 -1.53 -29.42 -4.22
CA LYS A 345 -1.65 -28.34 -5.20
C LYS A 345 -0.26 -27.91 -5.65
N ILE A 346 -0.08 -27.70 -6.95
CA ILE A 346 1.16 -27.17 -7.55
C ILE A 346 0.79 -26.05 -8.50
N ASP A 347 1.36 -24.87 -8.27
CA ASP A 347 1.27 -23.74 -9.20
C ASP A 347 2.65 -23.47 -9.78
N SER A 348 2.75 -23.48 -11.10
CA SER A 348 3.97 -23.17 -11.83
C SER A 348 3.72 -22.06 -12.82
N GLY A 349 4.63 -21.10 -12.90
CA GLY A 349 4.38 -19.93 -13.72
C GLY A 349 5.61 -19.36 -14.42
N TYR A 350 5.31 -18.70 -15.54
CA TYR A 350 6.17 -17.77 -16.25
C TYR A 350 5.61 -16.37 -16.07
N THR A 351 6.44 -15.42 -15.66
CA THR A 351 6.07 -14.01 -15.52
C THR A 351 7.06 -13.13 -16.29
N SER A 352 6.55 -12.11 -16.96
CA SER A 352 7.36 -11.12 -17.66
C SER A 352 6.83 -9.71 -17.41
N LEU A 353 7.72 -8.83 -16.98
CA LEU A 353 7.52 -7.39 -16.89
C LEU A 353 8.52 -6.74 -17.84
N ASP A 354 8.08 -6.00 -18.83
CA ASP A 354 8.92 -5.17 -19.72
C ASP A 354 8.46 -3.72 -19.60
N GLY A 355 9.27 -2.88 -18.94
CA GLY A 355 8.95 -1.49 -18.70
C GLY A 355 10.01 -0.56 -19.29
N SER A 356 9.57 0.52 -19.93
CA SER A 356 10.43 1.60 -20.37
C SER A 356 9.97 2.95 -19.88
N ARG A 357 10.93 3.85 -19.62
CA ARG A 357 10.70 5.26 -19.38
C ARG A 357 11.50 6.08 -20.38
N THR A 358 10.81 6.93 -21.11
CA THR A 358 11.43 7.93 -22.00
C THR A 358 11.34 9.32 -21.37
N PHE A 359 12.47 10.00 -21.32
CA PHE A 359 12.62 11.39 -20.95
C PHE A 359 13.01 12.16 -22.24
N PRO A 360 12.03 12.69 -23.00
CA PRO A 360 12.24 13.12 -24.38
C PRO A 360 12.97 14.46 -24.49
N VAL A 361 12.88 15.32 -23.46
CA VAL A 361 13.48 16.65 -23.46
C VAL A 361 14.44 16.78 -22.29
N ALA A 362 15.68 17.16 -22.54
CA ALA A 362 16.65 17.40 -21.49
C ALA A 362 16.15 18.50 -20.53
N SER A 363 16.18 18.22 -19.24
CA SER A 363 16.06 19.25 -18.21
C SER A 363 17.43 19.89 -17.94
N ALA A 364 17.49 20.89 -17.06
CA ALA A 364 18.76 21.48 -16.64
C ALA A 364 19.74 20.46 -16.03
N TYR A 365 19.24 19.29 -15.56
CA TYR A 365 20.00 18.31 -14.79
C TYR A 365 20.04 16.92 -15.42
N VAL A 366 19.04 16.55 -16.22
CA VAL A 366 18.93 15.19 -16.79
C VAL A 366 18.93 15.28 -18.30
N PRO A 367 19.91 14.65 -19.01
CA PRO A 367 19.87 14.56 -20.45
C PRO A 367 18.72 13.69 -20.94
N ALA A 368 18.18 14.01 -22.12
CA ALA A 368 17.15 13.18 -22.74
C ALA A 368 17.65 11.73 -22.91
N ASN A 369 16.82 10.78 -22.52
CA ASN A 369 17.21 9.37 -22.52
C ASN A 369 15.97 8.45 -22.51
N THR A 370 16.22 7.17 -22.84
CA THR A 370 15.29 6.07 -22.58
C THR A 370 15.98 5.06 -21.67
N THR A 371 15.32 4.70 -20.57
CA THR A 371 15.80 3.69 -19.62
C THR A 371 14.75 2.61 -19.46
N SER A 372 15.14 1.34 -19.61
CA SER A 372 14.23 0.20 -19.48
C SER A 372 14.69 -0.82 -18.46
N LYS A 373 13.73 -1.54 -17.91
CA LYS A 373 13.90 -2.68 -17.02
C LYS A 373 13.01 -3.81 -17.51
N LYS A 374 13.61 -4.99 -17.72
CA LYS A 374 12.89 -6.19 -18.12
C LYS A 374 13.13 -7.31 -17.12
N ASN A 375 12.07 -7.85 -16.56
CA ASN A 375 12.10 -9.00 -15.66
C ASN A 375 11.50 -10.21 -16.37
N ILE A 376 12.15 -11.36 -16.29
CA ILE A 376 11.63 -12.65 -16.75
C ILE A 376 11.83 -13.65 -15.61
N GLY A 377 10.75 -14.20 -15.10
CA GLY A 377 10.75 -15.12 -13.97
C GLY A 377 10.03 -16.43 -14.26
N PHE A 378 10.59 -17.51 -13.72
CA PHE A 378 9.96 -18.83 -13.66
C PHE A 378 9.85 -19.24 -12.19
N PHE A 379 8.68 -19.72 -11.78
CA PHE A 379 8.48 -20.18 -10.42
C PHE A 379 7.66 -21.47 -10.37
N SER A 380 7.80 -22.18 -9.28
CA SER A 380 6.90 -23.25 -8.89
C SER A 380 6.69 -23.23 -7.39
N GLN A 381 5.46 -23.43 -6.96
CA GLN A 381 5.05 -23.53 -5.57
C GLN A 381 4.18 -24.75 -5.38
N LEU A 382 4.48 -25.53 -4.36
CA LEU A 382 3.73 -26.71 -3.94
C LEU A 382 3.07 -26.43 -2.59
N GLN A 383 1.82 -26.84 -2.46
CA GLN A 383 1.09 -26.94 -1.20
C GLN A 383 0.66 -28.39 -1.00
N TYR A 384 0.91 -28.91 0.19
CA TYR A 384 0.48 -30.23 0.60
C TYR A 384 -0.27 -30.17 1.93
N ASN A 385 -1.51 -30.63 1.92
CA ASN A 385 -2.38 -30.67 3.08
C ASN A 385 -2.38 -32.08 3.67
N GLN A 386 -2.01 -32.23 4.94
CA GLN A 386 -2.03 -33.51 5.61
C GLN A 386 -2.67 -33.37 7.00
N ASN A 387 -3.85 -33.96 7.17
CA ASN A 387 -4.65 -33.84 8.38
C ASN A 387 -4.85 -32.36 8.79
N ASP A 388 -4.38 -31.98 9.98
CA ASP A 388 -4.45 -30.62 10.50
C ASP A 388 -3.24 -29.74 10.12
N SER A 389 -2.39 -30.19 9.20
CA SER A 389 -1.16 -29.52 8.82
C SER A 389 -1.11 -29.17 7.34
N ILE A 390 -0.53 -28.02 7.04
CA ILE A 390 -0.28 -27.52 5.68
C ILE A 390 1.21 -27.23 5.52
N TYR A 391 1.79 -27.75 4.46
CA TYR A 391 3.17 -27.57 4.06
C TYR A 391 3.20 -26.81 2.74
N THR A 392 4.08 -25.82 2.64
CA THR A 392 4.34 -25.12 1.36
C THR A 392 5.84 -25.11 1.08
N ILE A 393 6.19 -25.25 -0.17
CA ILE A 393 7.55 -25.06 -0.67
C ILE A 393 7.49 -24.41 -2.04
N GLY A 394 8.33 -23.42 -2.27
CA GLY A 394 8.37 -22.73 -3.54
C GLY A 394 9.76 -22.22 -3.90
N ALA A 395 10.03 -22.10 -5.19
CA ALA A 395 11.26 -21.55 -5.72
C ALA A 395 10.99 -20.71 -6.97
N ARG A 396 11.82 -19.69 -7.18
CA ARG A 396 11.80 -18.81 -8.34
C ARG A 396 13.22 -18.52 -8.82
N ASN A 397 13.39 -18.50 -10.14
CA ASN A 397 14.53 -17.90 -10.79
C ASN A 397 14.05 -16.72 -11.63
N GLU A 398 14.71 -15.58 -11.52
CA GLU A 398 14.36 -14.35 -12.26
C GLU A 398 15.58 -13.71 -12.85
N THR A 399 15.49 -13.38 -14.13
CA THR A 399 16.48 -12.56 -14.84
C THR A 399 15.96 -11.14 -14.95
N VAL A 400 16.78 -10.15 -14.55
CA VAL A 400 16.47 -8.73 -14.68
C VAL A 400 17.52 -8.08 -15.57
N GLU A 401 17.06 -7.47 -16.66
CA GLU A 401 17.88 -6.78 -17.64
C GLU A 401 17.58 -5.28 -17.65
N TYR A 402 18.62 -4.47 -17.71
CA TYR A 402 18.55 -3.01 -17.79
C TYR A 402 19.19 -2.50 -19.05
N LYS A 403 18.59 -1.45 -19.64
CA LYS A 403 19.19 -0.70 -20.74
C LYS A 403 19.06 0.79 -20.43
N TYR A 404 20.15 1.52 -20.55
CA TYR A 404 20.20 2.98 -20.53
C TYR A 404 20.69 3.47 -21.89
N LYS A 405 19.83 4.23 -22.59
CA LYS A 405 20.11 4.79 -23.91
C LYS A 405 19.97 6.31 -23.84
N PRO A 406 21.10 7.06 -23.71
CA PRO A 406 21.07 8.51 -23.85
C PRO A 406 20.81 8.89 -25.31
N VAL A 407 20.28 10.08 -25.56
CA VAL A 407 20.10 10.61 -26.92
C VAL A 407 21.44 10.75 -27.63
N SER A 408 22.48 11.15 -26.90
CA SER A 408 23.86 11.21 -27.39
C SER A 408 24.75 10.36 -26.47
N GLY A 409 25.54 9.45 -27.05
CA GLY A 409 26.45 8.58 -26.33
C GLY A 409 26.14 7.08 -26.48
N THR A 410 26.94 6.26 -25.80
CA THR A 410 26.85 4.81 -25.93
C THR A 410 25.79 4.24 -25.01
N GLN A 411 24.98 3.31 -25.52
CA GLN A 411 24.04 2.52 -24.72
C GLN A 411 24.80 1.69 -23.68
N LYS A 412 24.27 1.63 -22.47
CA LYS A 412 24.78 0.79 -21.37
C LYS A 412 23.74 -0.26 -20.98
N ASN A 413 24.20 -1.45 -20.62
CA ASN A 413 23.34 -2.57 -20.24
C ASN A 413 23.86 -3.22 -18.97
N ALA A 414 22.95 -3.82 -18.19
CA ALA A 414 23.28 -4.71 -17.08
C ALA A 414 22.29 -5.86 -17.02
N LYS A 415 22.73 -6.96 -16.41
CA LYS A 415 21.90 -8.16 -16.23
C LYS A 415 22.19 -8.76 -14.86
N HIS A 416 21.12 -9.15 -14.14
CA HIS A 416 21.19 -9.85 -12.87
C HIS A 416 20.32 -11.10 -12.93
N ASN A 417 20.83 -12.21 -12.35
CA ASN A 417 20.07 -13.43 -12.10
C ASN A 417 19.78 -13.50 -10.61
N LEU A 418 18.53 -13.64 -10.25
CA LEU A 418 18.03 -13.54 -8.88
C LEU A 418 17.19 -14.77 -8.54
N GLU A 419 17.26 -15.19 -7.29
CA GLU A 419 16.60 -16.39 -6.82
C GLU A 419 15.78 -16.08 -5.57
N ALA A 420 14.58 -16.64 -5.49
CA ALA A 420 13.76 -16.65 -4.29
C ALA A 420 13.33 -18.08 -3.95
N PHE A 421 13.17 -18.34 -2.66
CA PHE A 421 12.54 -19.54 -2.18
C PHE A 421 11.71 -19.29 -0.94
N ASP A 422 10.74 -20.15 -0.69
CA ASP A 422 9.82 -20.09 0.44
C ASP A 422 9.55 -21.52 0.94
N VAL A 423 9.58 -21.69 2.27
CA VAL A 423 9.16 -22.91 2.94
C VAL A 423 8.27 -22.53 4.09
N GLY A 424 7.05 -23.03 4.11
CA GLY A 424 6.05 -22.72 5.10
C GLY A 424 5.43 -23.98 5.72
N PHE A 425 5.06 -23.85 6.98
CA PHE A 425 4.36 -24.87 7.74
C PHE A 425 3.30 -24.22 8.63
N ASN A 426 2.10 -24.76 8.61
CA ASN A 426 1.03 -24.41 9.55
C ASN A 426 0.42 -25.70 10.11
N THR A 427 0.07 -25.71 11.37
CA THR A 427 -0.67 -26.82 11.96
C THR A 427 -1.70 -26.33 12.98
N ARG A 428 -2.84 -26.98 13.00
CA ARG A 428 -3.88 -26.76 13.99
C ARG A 428 -3.53 -27.52 15.26
N LEU A 429 -3.40 -26.79 16.37
CA LEU A 429 -3.16 -27.37 17.69
C LEU A 429 -4.45 -27.78 18.38
N ASN A 430 -5.53 -27.03 18.13
CA ASN A 430 -6.88 -27.29 18.63
C ASN A 430 -7.89 -26.52 17.76
N PRO A 431 -9.21 -26.69 17.93
CA PRO A 431 -10.23 -26.06 17.07
C PRO A 431 -10.12 -24.53 16.93
N SER A 432 -9.46 -23.86 17.87
CA SER A 432 -9.36 -22.39 17.91
C SER A 432 -7.95 -21.87 17.61
N THR A 433 -6.92 -22.73 17.52
CA THR A 433 -5.53 -22.27 17.51
C THR A 433 -4.71 -22.97 16.43
N ASN A 434 -4.12 -22.18 15.56
CA ASN A 434 -3.12 -22.60 14.60
C ASN A 434 -1.78 -21.94 14.91
N VAL A 435 -0.69 -22.65 14.64
CA VAL A 435 0.67 -22.10 14.68
C VAL A 435 1.31 -22.29 13.33
N PHE A 436 2.11 -21.31 12.93
CA PHE A 436 2.84 -21.39 11.67
C PHE A 436 4.30 -20.96 11.82
N THR A 437 5.11 -21.44 10.92
CA THR A 437 6.45 -20.92 10.67
C THR A 437 6.71 -20.87 9.18
N ASN A 438 7.45 -19.86 8.76
CA ASN A 438 7.80 -19.64 7.36
C ASN A 438 9.23 -19.13 7.29
N PHE A 439 10.01 -19.67 6.35
CA PHE A 439 11.32 -19.16 5.99
C PHE A 439 11.36 -18.84 4.52
N ASN A 440 11.82 -17.63 4.16
CA ASN A 440 11.92 -17.23 2.77
C ASN A 440 13.21 -16.47 2.47
N GLN A 441 13.65 -16.56 1.22
CA GLN A 441 14.61 -15.68 0.60
C GLN A 441 13.92 -14.86 -0.47
N ALA A 442 14.14 -13.53 -0.43
CA ALA A 442 13.54 -12.58 -1.32
C ALA A 442 14.59 -11.63 -1.89
N PHE A 443 14.25 -10.91 -2.96
CA PHE A 443 15.13 -9.94 -3.58
C PHE A 443 14.39 -8.69 -4.04
N GLN A 444 15.17 -7.61 -4.23
CA GLN A 444 14.75 -6.38 -4.90
C GLN A 444 15.81 -5.97 -5.93
N ALA A 445 15.41 -5.93 -7.18
CA ALA A 445 16.21 -5.38 -8.25
C ALA A 445 16.12 -3.85 -8.27
N PRO A 446 17.20 -3.12 -8.55
CA PRO A 446 17.21 -1.67 -8.53
C PRO A 446 16.14 -1.04 -9.42
N LEU A 447 15.59 0.08 -8.97
CA LEU A 447 14.73 0.93 -9.77
C LEU A 447 15.58 1.81 -10.68
N ILE A 448 15.09 2.13 -11.87
CA ILE A 448 15.87 2.83 -12.91
C ILE A 448 16.37 4.20 -12.47
N ASP A 449 15.67 4.90 -11.59
CA ASP A 449 16.10 6.21 -11.08
C ASP A 449 17.32 6.13 -10.17
N ARG A 450 17.58 4.96 -9.57
CA ARG A 450 18.74 4.75 -8.70
C ARG A 450 20.07 4.75 -9.45
N PHE A 451 20.03 4.70 -10.76
CA PHE A 451 21.23 4.75 -11.63
C PHE A 451 21.74 6.16 -11.89
N PHE A 452 21.07 7.18 -11.31
CA PHE A 452 21.42 8.57 -11.55
C PHE A 452 21.84 9.27 -10.27
N THR A 453 22.79 10.21 -10.38
CA THR A 453 23.16 11.14 -9.33
C THR A 453 22.06 12.18 -9.10
N TYR A 454 22.15 12.95 -8.02
CA TYR A 454 21.27 14.11 -7.79
C TYR A 454 21.22 15.07 -8.99
N ASN A 455 22.35 15.29 -9.67
CA ASN A 455 22.45 16.17 -10.85
C ASN A 455 22.08 15.47 -12.17
N GLY A 456 21.47 14.28 -12.11
CA GLY A 456 20.96 13.55 -13.28
C GLY A 456 22.02 12.85 -14.13
N GLY A 457 23.30 12.86 -13.73
CA GLY A 457 24.36 12.08 -14.38
C GLY A 457 24.17 10.58 -14.13
N PHE A 458 24.47 9.74 -15.13
CA PHE A 458 24.43 8.29 -14.96
C PHE A 458 25.59 7.82 -14.08
N ASN A 459 25.26 7.25 -12.92
CA ASN A 459 26.21 6.82 -11.87
C ASN A 459 26.63 5.33 -11.99
N GLY A 460 26.00 4.58 -12.90
CA GLY A 460 26.19 3.13 -13.03
C GLY A 460 24.99 2.33 -12.55
N PHE A 461 25.03 1.02 -12.83
CA PHE A 461 24.00 0.10 -12.38
C PHE A 461 24.33 -0.39 -10.96
N MET A 462 23.34 -0.35 -10.07
CA MET A 462 23.47 -0.80 -8.68
C MET A 462 23.27 -2.31 -8.54
N SER A 463 23.77 -2.88 -7.44
CA SER A 463 23.54 -4.27 -7.07
C SER A 463 22.12 -4.47 -6.51
N PRO A 464 21.48 -5.61 -6.81
CA PRO A 464 20.23 -5.99 -6.17
C PRO A 464 20.38 -6.21 -4.66
N SER A 465 19.32 -5.92 -3.92
CA SER A 465 19.19 -6.25 -2.49
C SER A 465 18.62 -7.66 -2.33
N THR A 466 19.05 -8.37 -1.30
CA THR A 466 18.50 -9.69 -0.94
C THR A 466 18.14 -9.74 0.54
N SER A 467 17.13 -10.52 0.90
CA SER A 467 16.74 -10.75 2.30
C SER A 467 16.49 -12.21 2.59
N LYS A 468 16.78 -12.62 3.83
CA LYS A 468 16.38 -13.92 4.40
C LYS A 468 15.53 -13.65 5.62
N THR A 469 14.28 -14.12 5.59
CA THR A 469 13.28 -13.83 6.62
C THR A 469 12.77 -15.12 7.24
N ILE A 470 12.67 -15.14 8.57
CA ILE A 470 11.93 -16.14 9.33
C ILE A 470 10.74 -15.48 10.01
N ASN A 471 9.59 -16.14 9.92
CA ASN A 471 8.38 -15.79 10.64
C ASN A 471 7.93 -16.95 11.51
N VAL A 472 7.45 -16.64 12.71
CA VAL A 472 6.77 -17.58 13.60
C VAL A 472 5.51 -16.91 14.09
N GLY A 473 4.38 -17.57 13.97
CA GLY A 473 3.12 -16.95 14.32
C GLY A 473 2.09 -17.89 14.92
N LEU A 474 1.09 -17.26 15.52
CA LEU A 474 -0.07 -17.90 16.12
C LEU A 474 -1.32 -17.20 15.62
N ASN A 475 -2.27 -18.00 15.14
CA ASN A 475 -3.62 -17.57 14.78
C ASN A 475 -4.61 -18.18 15.77
N TYR A 476 -5.40 -17.34 16.43
CA TYR A 476 -6.43 -17.75 17.38
C TYR A 476 -7.78 -17.23 16.91
N LEU A 477 -8.73 -18.15 16.69
CA LEU A 477 -10.06 -17.84 16.20
C LEU A 477 -11.11 -18.50 17.07
N THR A 478 -12.05 -17.69 17.55
CA THR A 478 -13.29 -18.10 18.21
C THR A 478 -14.45 -17.29 17.65
N GLU A 479 -15.67 -17.58 18.05
CA GLU A 479 -16.85 -16.77 17.67
C GLU A 479 -16.71 -15.28 18.03
N LYS A 480 -15.90 -14.95 19.05
CA LYS A 480 -15.75 -13.58 19.57
C LYS A 480 -14.38 -12.94 19.32
N SER A 481 -13.37 -13.73 18.99
CA SER A 481 -12.00 -13.21 18.84
C SER A 481 -11.30 -13.81 17.63
N LYS A 482 -10.75 -12.94 16.80
CA LYS A 482 -9.80 -13.30 15.75
C LYS A 482 -8.48 -12.57 16.05
N THR A 483 -7.48 -13.32 16.48
CA THR A 483 -6.19 -12.77 16.91
C THR A 483 -5.07 -13.41 16.10
N LYS A 484 -4.20 -12.60 15.54
CA LYS A 484 -2.99 -13.03 14.86
C LYS A 484 -1.79 -12.37 15.49
N VAL A 485 -0.78 -13.17 15.84
CA VAL A 485 0.50 -12.70 16.38
C VAL A 485 1.61 -13.26 15.52
N THR A 486 2.54 -12.41 15.08
CA THR A 486 3.71 -12.84 14.30
C THR A 486 4.97 -12.22 14.88
N LEU A 487 5.96 -13.03 15.12
CA LEU A 487 7.34 -12.64 15.35
C LEU A 487 8.12 -12.84 14.06
N TYR A 488 8.96 -11.86 13.70
CA TYR A 488 9.77 -11.97 12.50
C TYR A 488 11.19 -11.46 12.69
N ARG A 489 12.12 -12.03 11.90
CA ARG A 489 13.46 -11.49 11.69
C ARG A 489 13.85 -11.63 10.22
N SER A 490 14.33 -10.52 9.65
CA SER A 490 14.83 -10.42 8.27
C SER A 490 16.26 -9.89 8.29
N ASN A 491 17.21 -10.63 7.73
CA ASN A 491 18.55 -10.15 7.47
C ASN A 491 18.63 -9.74 6.00
N VAL A 492 19.17 -8.54 5.74
CA VAL A 492 19.18 -7.91 4.43
C VAL A 492 20.61 -7.58 4.03
N ASN A 493 20.97 -7.91 2.80
CA ASN A 493 22.26 -7.58 2.19
C ASN A 493 22.05 -6.63 1.02
N ASN A 494 23.01 -5.72 0.80
CA ASN A 494 23.00 -4.74 -0.29
C ASN A 494 21.72 -3.87 -0.28
N GLU A 495 21.23 -3.45 0.88
CA GLU A 495 20.06 -2.59 0.97
C GLU A 495 20.32 -1.25 0.28
N MET A 496 19.49 -0.89 -0.72
CA MET A 496 19.70 0.36 -1.47
C MET A 496 19.38 1.56 -0.60
N PHE A 497 20.21 2.60 -0.66
CA PHE A 497 19.96 3.88 0.00
C PHE A 497 20.55 5.06 -0.77
N TYR A 498 20.12 6.26 -0.45
CA TYR A 498 20.71 7.49 -0.95
C TYR A 498 21.71 8.04 0.08
N ASN A 499 22.96 8.18 -0.33
CA ASN A 499 24.00 8.75 0.49
C ASN A 499 24.08 10.26 0.23
N SER A 500 23.58 11.07 1.18
CA SER A 500 23.55 12.52 1.08
C SER A 500 24.95 13.17 1.14
N ALA A 501 25.94 12.50 1.72
CA ALA A 501 27.32 13.00 1.77
C ALA A 501 28.02 12.95 0.39
N THR A 502 27.68 11.95 -0.42
CA THR A 502 28.25 11.78 -1.78
C THR A 502 27.27 12.16 -2.89
N TYR A 503 26.02 12.49 -2.56
CA TYR A 503 24.92 12.77 -3.49
C TYR A 503 24.62 11.64 -4.47
N ASN A 504 24.87 10.39 -4.07
CA ASN A 504 24.72 9.19 -4.90
C ASN A 504 23.82 8.15 -4.24
N ASN A 505 23.17 7.35 -5.08
CA ASN A 505 22.55 6.10 -4.63
C ASN A 505 23.64 5.02 -4.51
N THR A 506 23.58 4.24 -3.45
CA THR A 506 24.51 3.14 -3.16
C THR A 506 23.82 2.02 -2.39
N ASN A 507 24.57 0.98 -2.00
CA ASN A 507 24.05 -0.15 -1.23
C ASN A 507 24.69 -0.15 0.17
N LEU A 508 23.88 -0.39 1.23
CA LEU A 508 24.35 -0.77 2.58
C LEU A 508 24.77 -2.24 2.56
N ASP A 509 25.91 -2.57 3.18
CA ASP A 509 26.42 -3.93 3.20
C ASP A 509 25.43 -4.89 3.85
N GLU A 510 25.12 -4.68 5.14
CA GLU A 510 24.27 -5.57 5.92
C GLU A 510 23.34 -4.79 6.87
N SER A 511 22.10 -5.22 6.96
CA SER A 511 21.14 -4.73 7.94
C SER A 511 20.23 -5.86 8.43
N HIS A 512 19.57 -5.68 9.58
CA HIS A 512 18.49 -6.55 9.98
C HIS A 512 17.26 -5.81 10.44
N LYS A 513 16.13 -6.46 10.29
CA LYS A 513 14.81 -5.99 10.73
C LYS A 513 14.14 -7.09 11.53
N GLN A 514 13.64 -6.75 12.71
CA GLN A 514 12.94 -7.73 13.57
C GLN A 514 11.78 -7.05 14.30
N GLY A 515 10.78 -7.82 14.65
CA GLY A 515 9.64 -7.25 15.33
C GLY A 515 8.55 -8.22 15.70
N LEU A 516 7.47 -7.63 16.21
CA LEU A 516 6.22 -8.30 16.56
C LEU A 516 5.08 -7.57 15.89
N GLU A 517 4.18 -8.33 15.30
CA GLU A 517 2.92 -7.84 14.72
C GLU A 517 1.76 -8.51 15.45
N LEU A 518 0.77 -7.72 15.84
CA LEU A 518 -0.47 -8.18 16.46
C LEU A 518 -1.65 -7.58 15.70
N GLN A 519 -2.57 -8.42 15.31
CA GLN A 519 -3.91 -8.03 14.84
C GLN A 519 -4.94 -8.71 15.74
N ASN A 520 -5.88 -7.96 16.27
CA ASN A 520 -6.97 -8.48 17.07
C ASN A 520 -8.29 -7.81 16.70
N LEU A 521 -9.24 -8.61 16.32
CA LEU A 521 -10.65 -8.24 16.18
C LEU A 521 -11.41 -8.95 17.29
N PHE A 522 -12.12 -8.20 18.14
CA PHE A 522 -12.81 -8.75 19.30
C PHE A 522 -14.25 -8.23 19.42
N ALA A 523 -15.20 -9.14 19.41
CA ALA A 523 -16.62 -8.87 19.68
C ALA A 523 -16.86 -8.87 21.19
N VAL A 524 -16.79 -7.69 21.82
CA VAL A 524 -17.00 -7.51 23.28
C VAL A 524 -18.41 -7.87 23.66
N SER A 525 -19.39 -7.48 22.85
CA SER A 525 -20.81 -7.79 22.99
C SER A 525 -21.48 -7.73 21.62
N PRO A 526 -22.76 -8.07 21.49
CA PRO A 526 -23.50 -7.91 20.23
C PRO A 526 -23.45 -6.50 19.63
N LYS A 527 -23.25 -5.47 20.44
CA LYS A 527 -23.20 -4.07 20.01
C LYS A 527 -21.80 -3.46 19.97
N TRP A 528 -20.84 -4.06 20.66
CA TRP A 528 -19.49 -3.51 20.80
C TRP A 528 -18.45 -4.45 20.20
N SER A 529 -17.62 -3.91 19.34
CA SER A 529 -16.41 -4.60 18.86
C SER A 529 -15.19 -3.68 18.87
N THR A 530 -14.02 -4.29 18.92
CA THR A 530 -12.74 -3.58 18.85
C THR A 530 -11.87 -4.18 17.76
N ASN A 531 -11.09 -3.34 17.09
CA ASN A 531 -10.04 -3.75 16.17
C ASN A 531 -8.74 -3.09 16.60
N VAL A 532 -7.70 -3.90 16.83
CA VAL A 532 -6.39 -3.41 17.25
C VAL A 532 -5.32 -3.98 16.32
N ASN A 533 -4.56 -3.11 15.70
CA ASN A 533 -3.37 -3.44 14.93
C ASN A 533 -2.16 -2.80 15.62
N TYR A 534 -1.16 -3.61 15.95
CA TYR A 534 0.06 -3.16 16.57
C TYR A 534 1.26 -3.76 15.86
N ALA A 535 2.25 -2.92 15.54
CA ALA A 535 3.55 -3.35 15.07
C ALA A 535 4.67 -2.75 15.93
N TYR A 536 5.53 -3.63 16.44
CA TYR A 536 6.83 -3.26 16.98
C TYR A 536 7.89 -3.62 15.95
N THR A 537 8.76 -2.66 15.62
CA THR A 537 9.80 -2.83 14.60
C THR A 537 11.13 -2.28 15.09
N LYS A 538 12.18 -3.09 15.00
CA LYS A 538 13.57 -2.69 15.18
C LYS A 538 14.33 -2.98 13.89
N ALA A 539 14.83 -1.92 13.22
CA ALA A 539 15.62 -2.02 12.00
C ALA A 539 17.00 -1.40 12.26
N ILE A 540 18.06 -2.19 12.09
CA ILE A 540 19.44 -1.83 12.45
C ILE A 540 20.34 -2.07 11.26
N ILE A 541 21.28 -1.15 11.05
CA ILE A 541 22.40 -1.28 10.12
C ILE A 541 23.49 -2.08 10.86
N ASP A 542 23.76 -3.27 10.40
CA ASP A 542 24.75 -4.16 11.05
C ASP A 542 26.16 -3.81 10.60
N LYS A 543 26.32 -3.54 9.30
CA LYS A 543 27.62 -3.25 8.71
C LYS A 543 27.49 -2.29 7.54
N GLU A 544 28.34 -1.28 7.52
CA GLU A 544 28.62 -0.40 6.41
C GLU A 544 30.11 -0.13 6.37
N SER A 545 30.77 -0.62 5.32
CA SER A 545 32.25 -0.59 5.21
C SER A 545 32.77 0.79 4.84
N ASP A 546 32.02 1.55 4.03
CA ASP A 546 32.40 2.89 3.56
C ASP A 546 32.19 3.95 4.65
N ASN A 547 31.27 3.70 5.62
CA ASN A 547 31.03 4.61 6.73
C ASN A 547 30.66 3.84 8.01
N SER A 548 31.64 3.46 8.78
CA SER A 548 31.45 2.69 10.03
C SER A 548 30.64 3.41 11.12
N LEU A 549 30.43 4.73 11.02
CA LEU A 549 29.56 5.48 11.93
C LEU A 549 28.09 5.08 11.81
N MET A 550 27.71 4.42 10.72
CA MET A 550 26.37 3.88 10.52
C MET A 550 26.16 2.55 11.25
N ASN A 551 27.22 1.83 11.63
CA ASN A 551 27.13 0.52 12.26
C ASN A 551 26.42 0.58 13.61
N GLY A 552 25.45 -0.30 13.83
CA GLY A 552 24.62 -0.36 15.03
C GLY A 552 23.51 0.72 15.07
N LYS A 553 23.37 1.56 14.04
CA LYS A 553 22.37 2.63 13.98
C LYS A 553 21.01 2.13 13.48
N THR A 554 19.98 2.88 13.88
CA THR A 554 18.60 2.59 13.43
C THR A 554 18.41 3.08 12.00
N ASN A 555 17.77 2.26 11.16
CA ASN A 555 17.38 2.66 9.81
C ASN A 555 16.44 3.89 9.85
N PRO A 556 16.71 4.96 9.09
CA PRO A 556 15.90 6.18 9.09
C PRO A 556 14.43 5.95 8.75
N MET A 557 13.57 6.90 9.12
CA MET A 557 12.12 6.88 8.86
C MET A 557 11.41 5.60 9.33
N THR A 558 11.95 4.95 10.35
CA THR A 558 11.38 3.75 10.97
C THR A 558 10.90 4.06 12.38
N SER A 559 9.59 4.10 12.58
CA SER A 559 8.96 4.19 13.90
C SER A 559 8.99 2.82 14.59
N LYS A 560 9.43 2.77 15.86
CA LYS A 560 9.49 1.51 16.62
C LYS A 560 8.11 0.96 16.95
N HIS A 561 7.14 1.83 17.21
CA HIS A 561 5.77 1.46 17.57
C HIS A 561 4.79 2.11 16.61
N ASN A 562 3.93 1.31 16.04
CA ASN A 562 2.80 1.73 15.23
C ASN A 562 1.55 1.05 15.78
N ILE A 563 0.54 1.82 16.18
CA ILE A 563 -0.70 1.34 16.79
C ILE A 563 -1.87 1.99 16.08
N THR A 564 -2.84 1.18 15.69
CA THR A 564 -4.17 1.62 15.30
C THR A 564 -5.19 0.82 16.11
N ALA A 565 -6.05 1.51 16.85
CA ALA A 565 -7.06 0.88 17.69
C ALA A 565 -8.41 1.54 17.43
N SER A 566 -9.41 0.74 17.10
CA SER A 566 -10.78 1.20 16.85
C SER A 566 -11.76 0.56 17.82
N VAL A 567 -12.72 1.36 18.27
CA VAL A 567 -13.90 0.91 19.00
C VAL A 567 -15.11 1.17 18.12
N ILE A 568 -15.88 0.14 17.87
CA ILE A 568 -17.05 0.16 17.00
C ILE A 568 -18.30 -0.10 17.87
N TYR A 569 -19.27 0.81 17.78
CA TYR A 569 -20.57 0.65 18.44
C TYR A 569 -21.69 0.59 17.40
N SER A 570 -22.44 -0.49 17.42
CA SER A 570 -23.64 -0.69 16.60
C SER A 570 -24.89 -0.37 17.44
N PHE A 571 -25.52 0.78 17.17
CA PHE A 571 -26.82 1.13 17.79
C PHE A 571 -27.90 0.14 17.33
N SER A 572 -27.85 -0.17 16.04
CA SER A 572 -28.71 -1.13 15.35
C SER A 572 -27.96 -1.66 14.11
N ASP A 573 -28.58 -2.55 13.35
CA ASP A 573 -28.04 -3.01 12.05
C ASP A 573 -27.90 -1.86 11.03
N LYS A 574 -28.65 -0.76 11.24
CA LYS A 574 -28.68 0.41 10.36
C LYS A 574 -27.76 1.53 10.79
N THR A 575 -27.29 1.55 12.03
CA THR A 575 -26.57 2.70 12.61
C THR A 575 -25.33 2.23 13.37
N LYS A 576 -24.18 2.72 12.95
CA LYS A 576 -22.88 2.41 13.57
C LYS A 576 -22.08 3.68 13.80
N MET A 577 -21.25 3.68 14.82
CA MET A 577 -20.18 4.66 15.00
C MET A 577 -18.87 3.96 15.31
N THR A 578 -17.78 4.56 14.84
CA THR A 578 -16.41 4.08 15.06
C THR A 578 -15.55 5.23 15.57
N LEU A 579 -14.77 4.96 16.61
CA LEU A 579 -13.73 5.85 17.09
C LEU A 579 -12.39 5.14 16.90
N THR A 580 -11.48 5.75 16.15
CA THR A 580 -10.17 5.19 15.84
C THR A 580 -9.07 6.06 16.43
N GLN A 581 -8.17 5.47 17.19
CA GLN A 581 -6.95 6.09 17.70
C GLN A 581 -5.75 5.55 16.97
N LYS A 582 -4.92 6.43 16.41
CA LYS A 582 -3.64 6.11 15.76
C LYS A 582 -2.49 6.67 16.57
N TYR A 583 -1.42 5.91 16.71
CA TYR A 583 -0.18 6.35 17.35
C TYR A 583 1.04 5.83 16.60
N ARG A 584 2.03 6.68 16.41
CA ARG A 584 3.37 6.31 15.94
C ARG A 584 4.44 6.93 16.82
N SER A 585 5.44 6.13 17.17
CA SER A 585 6.61 6.63 17.89
C SER A 585 7.49 7.48 16.97
N SER A 586 8.40 8.25 17.58
CA SER A 586 9.39 9.05 16.86
C SER A 586 10.27 8.20 15.94
N ALA A 587 10.78 8.81 14.88
CA ALA A 587 11.73 8.22 13.94
C ALA A 587 12.86 9.20 13.61
N PHE A 588 14.03 8.70 13.22
CA PHE A 588 15.11 9.51 12.66
C PHE A 588 14.69 10.08 11.31
N ALA A 589 15.22 11.25 10.96
CA ALA A 589 14.96 11.89 9.67
C ALA A 589 15.42 11.01 8.50
N GLU A 590 14.83 11.20 7.33
CA GLU A 590 15.32 10.60 6.09
C GLU A 590 16.79 10.97 5.89
N GLU A 591 17.61 10.03 5.46
CA GLU A 591 19.07 10.19 5.25
C GLU A 591 19.92 10.30 6.52
N ASP A 592 19.34 10.35 7.73
CA ASP A 592 20.10 10.31 8.98
C ASP A 592 20.52 8.88 9.37
N TYR A 593 21.35 8.27 8.56
CA TYR A 593 21.86 6.91 8.78
C TYR A 593 22.85 6.80 9.93
N THR A 594 23.42 7.91 10.38
CA THR A 594 24.30 7.98 11.55
C THR A 594 23.55 8.25 12.86
N ASN A 595 22.25 8.57 12.78
CA ASN A 595 21.38 8.91 13.90
C ASN A 595 21.89 10.13 14.72
N THR A 596 22.51 11.07 14.06
CA THR A 596 23.13 12.24 14.66
C THR A 596 22.37 13.54 14.43
N ALA A 597 21.38 13.56 13.51
CA ALA A 597 20.58 14.74 13.26
C ALA A 597 19.85 15.21 14.52
N THR A 598 19.90 16.51 14.77
CA THR A 598 19.21 17.14 15.91
C THR A 598 17.68 17.06 15.76
N GLN A 599 17.20 17.01 14.52
CA GLN A 599 15.78 16.89 14.21
C GLN A 599 15.39 15.43 14.01
N LYS A 600 14.31 15.05 14.67
CA LYS A 600 13.65 13.75 14.52
C LYS A 600 12.18 13.98 14.25
N GLN A 601 11.57 13.10 13.47
CA GLN A 601 10.12 13.05 13.44
C GLN A 601 9.63 12.76 14.86
N LYS A 602 8.83 13.67 15.40
CA LYS A 602 8.24 13.49 16.74
C LYS A 602 7.21 12.37 16.70
N ALA A 603 7.01 11.72 17.84
CA ALA A 603 5.87 10.83 18.01
C ALA A 603 4.58 11.62 17.84
N TYR A 604 3.60 11.02 17.20
CA TYR A 604 2.31 11.65 16.96
C TYR A 604 1.15 10.69 17.17
N ASN A 605 -0.02 11.27 17.39
CA ASN A 605 -1.27 10.56 17.48
C ASN A 605 -2.37 11.33 16.73
N SER A 606 -3.38 10.59 16.26
CA SER A 606 -4.58 11.14 15.63
C SER A 606 -5.78 10.34 16.10
N THR A 607 -6.88 11.04 16.33
CA THR A 607 -8.17 10.44 16.68
C THR A 607 -9.15 10.76 15.58
N ASP A 608 -9.81 9.72 15.05
CA ASP A 608 -10.80 9.85 13.99
C ASP A 608 -12.15 9.31 14.47
N PHE A 609 -13.22 9.90 13.98
CA PHE A 609 -14.60 9.51 14.26
C PHE A 609 -15.33 9.25 12.95
N ASN A 610 -16.10 8.19 12.91
CA ASN A 610 -17.01 7.86 11.82
C ASN A 610 -18.40 7.54 12.35
N PHE A 611 -19.44 8.02 11.66
CA PHE A 611 -20.83 7.69 11.87
C PHE A 611 -21.46 7.25 10.56
N SER A 612 -22.15 6.11 10.56
CA SER A 612 -22.84 5.55 9.40
C SER A 612 -24.31 5.27 9.74
N PHE A 613 -25.20 5.68 8.84
CA PHE A 613 -26.64 5.44 8.93
C PHE A 613 -27.21 4.92 7.61
N ARG A 614 -27.84 3.74 7.65
CA ARG A 614 -28.49 3.08 6.50
C ARG A 614 -29.97 2.90 6.83
N PRO A 615 -30.85 3.84 6.48
CA PRO A 615 -32.27 3.72 6.76
C PRO A 615 -32.92 2.51 6.07
N ASN A 616 -32.44 2.17 4.88
CA ASN A 616 -32.83 0.99 4.10
C ASN A 616 -31.62 0.42 3.35
N GLU A 617 -31.82 -0.59 2.48
CA GLU A 617 -30.74 -1.26 1.74
C GLU A 617 -30.14 -0.36 0.63
N ASP A 618 -30.88 0.64 0.16
CA ASP A 618 -30.53 1.47 -0.99
C ASP A 618 -29.82 2.76 -0.58
N LEU A 619 -30.10 3.29 0.62
CA LEU A 619 -29.65 4.61 1.05
C LEU A 619 -28.67 4.53 2.20
N GLU A 620 -27.54 5.23 2.08
CA GLU A 620 -26.52 5.30 3.11
C GLU A 620 -26.01 6.73 3.30
N PHE A 621 -25.96 7.19 4.55
CA PHE A 621 -25.34 8.42 5.00
C PHE A 621 -24.11 8.10 5.81
N ASN A 622 -22.99 8.80 5.56
CA ASN A 622 -21.81 8.74 6.39
C ASN A 622 -21.37 10.15 6.78
N PHE A 623 -20.81 10.24 7.97
CA PHE A 623 -20.20 11.46 8.49
C PHE A 623 -18.86 11.09 9.15
N ASP A 624 -17.78 11.74 8.68
CA ASP A 624 -16.42 11.42 9.07
C ASP A 624 -15.72 12.67 9.60
N VAL A 625 -14.99 12.51 10.69
CA VAL A 625 -14.07 13.54 11.20
C VAL A 625 -12.71 12.90 11.41
N GLU A 626 -11.74 13.24 10.58
CA GLU A 626 -10.35 12.83 10.79
C GLU A 626 -9.62 13.89 11.61
N ASN A 627 -8.70 13.43 12.47
CA ASN A 627 -7.87 14.28 13.32
C ASN A 627 -8.70 15.28 14.14
N ILE A 628 -9.64 14.76 14.95
CA ILE A 628 -10.60 15.54 15.75
C ILE A 628 -9.91 16.66 16.55
N PHE A 629 -8.71 16.39 17.09
CA PHE A 629 -7.98 17.30 17.96
C PHE A 629 -7.03 18.25 17.23
N GLU A 630 -7.04 18.25 15.89
CA GLU A 630 -6.20 19.10 15.04
C GLU A 630 -4.69 18.99 15.36
N ASN A 631 -4.24 17.79 15.69
CA ASN A 631 -2.83 17.56 15.96
C ASN A 631 -2.03 17.77 14.67
N SER A 632 -1.16 18.79 14.67
CA SER A 632 -0.29 19.09 13.54
C SER A 632 1.01 18.31 13.66
N TYR A 633 1.32 17.51 12.65
CA TYR A 633 2.56 16.74 12.59
C TYR A 633 3.08 16.61 11.15
N GLY A 634 4.41 16.67 11.02
CA GLY A 634 5.07 16.33 9.76
C GLY A 634 5.31 14.83 9.73
N THR A 635 4.80 14.17 8.71
CA THR A 635 4.93 12.72 8.57
C THR A 635 6.16 12.29 7.78
N TRP A 636 6.84 13.24 7.15
CA TRP A 636 8.07 13.03 6.42
C TRP A 636 9.05 14.17 6.68
N LEU A 637 10.13 13.84 7.36
CA LEU A 637 11.22 14.76 7.71
C LEU A 637 12.48 14.33 6.95
N ARG A 638 13.10 15.27 6.22
CA ARG A 638 14.37 15.08 5.54
C ARG A 638 15.35 16.14 5.97
N ALA A 639 16.50 15.76 6.54
CA ALA A 639 17.46 16.69 7.12
C ALA A 639 16.76 17.70 8.07
N ASP A 640 16.71 18.98 7.70
CA ASP A 640 16.09 20.08 8.44
C ASP A 640 14.73 20.54 7.86
N VAL A 641 14.20 19.81 6.88
CA VAL A 641 12.96 20.16 6.21
C VAL A 641 11.83 19.16 6.50
N ILE A 642 10.60 19.65 6.58
CA ILE A 642 9.41 18.89 6.90
C ILE A 642 8.44 18.98 5.73
N TYR A 643 7.98 17.83 5.24
CA TYR A 643 6.82 17.78 4.37
C TYR A 643 5.57 17.69 5.25
N PRO A 644 4.69 18.72 5.23
CA PRO A 644 3.50 18.71 6.06
C PRO A 644 2.62 17.50 5.73
N GLY A 645 2.13 16.86 6.75
CA GLY A 645 1.11 15.82 6.66
C GLY A 645 -0.09 16.25 7.48
N ASN A 646 -1.08 15.44 7.66
CA ASN A 646 -2.32 15.67 8.40
C ASN A 646 -2.23 16.77 9.49
N PHE A 647 -2.22 18.01 9.08
CA PHE A 647 -2.09 19.18 9.95
C PHE A 647 -3.42 19.86 10.24
N THR A 648 -4.52 19.29 9.74
CA THR A 648 -5.86 19.86 9.87
C THR A 648 -6.88 18.78 10.21
N ARG A 649 -8.01 19.20 10.77
CA ARG A 649 -9.20 18.38 10.91
C ARG A 649 -9.92 18.30 9.56
N ASN A 650 -10.14 17.09 9.04
CA ASN A 650 -10.99 16.87 7.87
C ASN A 650 -12.39 16.45 8.33
N ILE A 651 -13.41 17.08 7.76
CA ILE A 651 -14.81 16.79 8.03
C ILE A 651 -15.46 16.47 6.70
N ASN A 652 -16.05 15.29 6.57
CA ASN A 652 -16.68 14.81 5.35
C ASN A 652 -18.09 14.32 5.64
N ALA A 653 -19.00 14.53 4.71
CA ALA A 653 -20.34 13.95 4.73
C ALA A 653 -20.62 13.32 3.37
N SER A 654 -21.08 12.08 3.35
CA SER A 654 -21.38 11.37 2.11
C SER A 654 -22.79 10.82 2.09
N LEU A 655 -23.35 10.81 0.89
CA LEU A 655 -24.62 10.21 0.55
C LEU A 655 -24.40 9.20 -0.56
N SER A 656 -24.91 7.99 -0.40
CA SER A 656 -24.90 6.96 -1.43
C SER A 656 -26.30 6.42 -1.66
N TYR A 657 -26.65 6.20 -2.92
CA TYR A 657 -27.92 5.58 -3.31
C TYR A 657 -27.65 4.43 -4.28
N LYS A 658 -28.23 3.26 -3.99
CA LYS A 658 -28.23 2.07 -4.82
C LYS A 658 -29.59 1.93 -5.51
N PHE A 659 -29.57 1.65 -6.81
CA PHE A 659 -30.77 1.50 -7.64
C PHE A 659 -31.21 0.04 -7.73
#